data_5705d242021c919c0552b2096e252123
#
_entry.id   5705d242021c919c0552b2096e252123
#
_cell.length_a   1.000
_cell.length_b   1.000
_cell.length_c   1.000
_cell.angle_alpha   90.00
_cell.angle_beta   90.00
_cell.angle_gamma   90.00
#
_symmetry.space_group_name_H-M   'P 1'
#
loop_
_entity.id
_entity.type
_entity.pdbx_description
1 polymer ?
#
loop_
_entity_poly.entity_id
_entity_poly.type
_entity_poly.pdbx_seq_one_letter_code
_entity_poly.pdbx_strand_id
1 'polypeptide(L)'
;MRTRYRLTLLVAAAAPALFARHAGAQTAPGATEQITVIGTSPLLGSGVDRNIIPVDTQVLSSASIAREGAPDVLQALNAEVGGIVLDSASGNPYQPSLFYNGFEVSPLQGTSQGVAVYVNGLRFNQPFGDTVNWDLIPDIAIAKINVEGSNPLFGLNALGGSFNVALKDGFTYSGGQADISGGAFGTIQADLEYGVQFGDQSLYIAGSEVHQDGWRDLQSTDIQNFYGDWGIKHDNAEIHLNLTAANSAINGPGTAPIQLLDADSRAQFTAPNAIFNRYVQAGFRTNIDLSDTLSVQAQAYYDYFQQRVVNGNSPNDTPCDDGSNLLCQGPGMPSTTRGGAPIPAFLGNNAAYSELDVNTTNTNAYGGAGQVTETGDLFGLKNHLVAGASFDGAETEFSATAFIGGLSPVTRVYIGPGIVIDEPGNNVPVRVAISDAYAGGFASDTLNITKALALTVSGRFNFAEIDLADQGGGDLTGNHAYARFNPAAGLTYTAAPWLTAYAGYAEANRAPTPAELSCAGPENSCSLANFFVGDPDLKQVVAHTVEAGLRGHVELATDTRLGYDLSFFHTDSDDDIVFINSVTLNRAFFANVGQTRREGGSARVDLKLPRISAYVNYTYTDATYQTGYVESGGSNPDADANGNITVRPGDALPGVPRSVIKFGLDGVITQALHAGIDGQYQSGQYLFGDEANLTPRLPGYFVMNLHGTYDITQWFQLFADVKNVLDRRYYTYGTFSPTTSVFLAQAPNATNPRSFSLAEPLGFFGGVRVKF
;
A
#
# COMPACT_ATOMS: atom_id res chain seq x y z
N MET A 1 -2.06 -14.19 -31.58
CA MET A 1 -3.12 -13.47 -32.31
C MET A 1 -3.50 -12.26 -31.48
N ARG A 2 -3.04 -11.09 -31.87
CA ARG A 2 -3.31 -9.83 -31.14
C ARG A 2 -4.64 -9.25 -31.64
N THR A 3 -5.69 -9.41 -30.88
CA THR A 3 -6.94 -8.68 -31.13
C THR A 3 -6.89 -7.39 -30.31
N ARG A 4 -6.50 -6.32 -30.96
CA ARG A 4 -6.55 -4.97 -30.40
C ARG A 4 -8.01 -4.51 -30.38
N TYR A 5 -8.65 -4.50 -29.22
CA TYR A 5 -9.86 -3.71 -29.01
C TYR A 5 -9.42 -2.26 -28.78
N ARG A 6 -9.42 -1.48 -29.85
CA ARG A 6 -9.37 -0.01 -29.76
C ARG A 6 -10.76 0.44 -29.33
N LEU A 7 -10.94 0.75 -28.06
CA LEU A 7 -12.05 1.58 -27.61
C LEU A 7 -11.69 3.02 -28.00
N THR A 8 -12.23 3.49 -29.10
CA THR A 8 -12.09 4.88 -29.51
C THR A 8 -13.03 5.69 -28.64
N LEU A 9 -12.51 6.33 -27.61
CA LEU A 9 -13.20 7.39 -26.91
C LEU A 9 -13.33 8.57 -27.86
N LEU A 10 -14.53 8.77 -28.43
CA LEU A 10 -14.95 9.97 -29.07
C LEU A 10 -14.98 11.09 -28.03
N VAL A 11 -13.91 11.87 -27.94
CA VAL A 11 -13.94 13.19 -27.31
C VAL A 11 -14.81 14.08 -28.18
N ALA A 12 -16.09 14.14 -27.86
CA ALA A 12 -16.97 15.16 -28.41
C ALA A 12 -16.53 16.49 -27.80
N ALA A 13 -15.74 17.24 -28.57
CA ALA A 13 -15.47 18.63 -28.30
C ALA A 13 -16.79 19.43 -28.44
N ALA A 14 -17.57 19.48 -27.36
CA ALA A 14 -18.64 20.43 -27.19
C ALA A 14 -18.02 21.75 -26.74
N ALA A 15 -17.92 22.70 -27.66
CA ALA A 15 -17.53 24.06 -27.36
C ALA A 15 -18.51 24.66 -26.35
N PRO A 16 -18.07 25.17 -25.18
CA PRO A 16 -18.90 25.95 -24.30
C PRO A 16 -18.93 27.39 -24.84
N ALA A 17 -20.02 27.74 -25.50
CA ALA A 17 -20.37 29.12 -25.73
C ALA A 17 -21.09 29.67 -24.50
N LEU A 18 -20.51 30.71 -23.89
CA LEU A 18 -21.15 31.76 -23.11
C LEU A 18 -21.86 31.39 -21.79
N PHE A 19 -21.11 31.49 -20.68
CA PHE A 19 -21.60 32.17 -19.47
C PHE A 19 -20.40 32.77 -18.69
N ALA A 20 -19.91 33.91 -19.18
CA ALA A 20 -19.07 34.77 -18.37
C ALA A 20 -19.93 35.46 -17.33
N ARG A 21 -20.05 34.90 -16.13
CA ARG A 21 -20.45 35.66 -14.94
C ARG A 21 -19.18 35.93 -14.13
N HIS A 22 -19.01 37.19 -13.82
CA HIS A 22 -17.92 37.75 -13.03
C HIS A 22 -17.74 36.97 -11.72
N ALA A 23 -16.66 36.18 -11.62
CA ALA A 23 -16.16 35.74 -10.34
C ALA A 23 -15.48 36.95 -9.67
N GLY A 24 -16.08 37.46 -8.62
CA GLY A 24 -15.45 38.46 -7.76
C GLY A 24 -14.19 37.82 -7.15
N ALA A 25 -13.07 38.53 -7.21
CA ALA A 25 -11.85 38.16 -6.52
C ALA A 25 -12.15 37.95 -5.03
N GLN A 26 -12.06 36.69 -4.58
CA GLN A 26 -12.04 36.39 -3.15
C GLN A 26 -10.75 36.98 -2.58
N THR A 27 -10.89 38.03 -1.78
CA THR A 27 -9.84 38.50 -0.88
C THR A 27 -9.45 37.35 0.02
N ALA A 28 -8.15 37.02 0.05
CA ALA A 28 -7.59 36.04 0.96
C ALA A 28 -8.09 36.32 2.39
N PRO A 29 -8.66 35.34 3.10
CA PRO A 29 -9.01 35.51 4.50
C PRO A 29 -7.72 35.82 5.28
N GLY A 30 -7.78 36.85 6.14
CA GLY A 30 -6.71 37.11 7.11
C GLY A 30 -6.42 35.82 7.89
N ALA A 31 -5.15 35.61 8.26
CA ALA A 31 -4.65 34.42 8.95
C ALA A 31 -5.47 34.12 10.22
N THR A 32 -6.56 33.41 10.05
CA THR A 32 -7.20 32.64 11.11
C THR A 32 -6.35 31.39 11.31
N GLU A 33 -6.04 31.08 12.54
CA GLU A 33 -5.37 29.85 12.95
C GLU A 33 -6.10 28.68 12.27
N GLN A 34 -5.43 28.04 11.29
CA GLN A 34 -6.05 26.97 10.52
C GLN A 34 -5.98 25.70 11.38
N ILE A 35 -7.03 25.45 12.15
CA ILE A 35 -7.16 24.23 12.97
C ILE A 35 -7.17 23.04 12.01
N THR A 36 -6.17 22.16 12.14
CA THR A 36 -6.15 20.92 11.37
C THR A 36 -7.10 19.92 12.02
N VAL A 37 -8.22 19.69 11.37
CA VAL A 37 -9.26 18.75 11.82
C VAL A 37 -9.02 17.38 11.23
N ILE A 38 -8.96 16.38 12.11
CA ILE A 38 -8.71 14.97 11.77
C ILE A 38 -9.90 14.13 12.23
N GLY A 39 -10.32 13.17 11.39
CA GLY A 39 -11.32 12.17 11.78
C GLY A 39 -10.70 11.15 12.72
N THR A 40 -11.33 10.88 13.84
CA THR A 40 -10.86 9.88 14.84
C THR A 40 -11.46 8.48 14.63
N SER A 41 -12.23 8.32 13.57
CA SER A 41 -12.84 7.06 13.15
C SER A 41 -12.84 6.99 11.61
N PRO A 42 -13.07 5.81 10.99
CA PRO A 42 -13.18 5.70 9.55
C PRO A 42 -14.26 6.59 8.93
N LEU A 43 -15.39 6.78 9.62
CA LEU A 43 -16.48 7.59 9.10
C LEU A 43 -16.11 9.06 9.04
N LEU A 44 -16.31 9.66 7.86
CA LEU A 44 -16.13 11.09 7.64
C LEU A 44 -17.24 11.85 8.36
N GLY A 45 -16.94 12.43 9.49
CA GLY A 45 -17.86 13.22 10.32
C GLY A 45 -17.18 14.46 10.88
N SER A 46 -17.70 14.98 11.98
CA SER A 46 -17.07 16.05 12.73
C SER A 46 -15.72 15.56 13.27
N GLY A 47 -14.63 15.92 12.59
CA GLY A 47 -13.29 15.65 13.10
C GLY A 47 -12.97 16.49 14.32
N VAL A 48 -11.91 16.13 15.00
CA VAL A 48 -11.37 16.85 16.16
C VAL A 48 -10.09 17.61 15.80
N ASP A 49 -9.78 18.62 16.58
CA ASP A 49 -8.49 19.31 16.48
C ASP A 49 -7.36 18.30 16.68
N ARG A 50 -6.42 18.27 15.77
CA ARG A 50 -5.20 17.44 15.86
C ARG A 50 -4.52 17.53 17.24
N ASN A 51 -4.57 18.70 17.87
CA ASN A 51 -3.89 18.93 19.14
C ASN A 51 -4.51 18.17 20.32
N ILE A 52 -5.74 17.66 20.22
CA ILE A 52 -6.35 16.83 21.27
C ILE A 52 -6.32 15.33 20.97
N ILE A 53 -5.67 14.90 19.88
CA ILE A 53 -5.49 13.49 19.52
C ILE A 53 -4.19 12.97 20.15
N PRO A 54 -4.22 11.92 20.99
CA PRO A 54 -3.05 11.45 21.72
C PRO A 54 -2.18 10.43 20.97
N VAL A 55 -2.13 10.51 19.63
CA VAL A 55 -1.29 9.69 18.75
C VAL A 55 -0.60 10.54 17.69
N ASP A 56 0.42 10.00 17.02
CA ASP A 56 1.01 10.68 15.86
C ASP A 56 -0.01 10.78 14.73
N THR A 57 -0.08 11.96 14.14
CA THR A 57 -1.01 12.24 13.04
C THR A 57 -0.36 13.16 12.03
N GLN A 58 -0.36 12.74 10.77
CA GLN A 58 0.17 13.50 9.65
C GLN A 58 -0.91 13.68 8.58
N VAL A 59 -0.91 14.82 7.90
CA VAL A 59 -1.90 15.13 6.85
C VAL A 59 -1.18 15.46 5.56
N LEU A 60 -1.47 14.72 4.52
CA LEU A 60 -1.03 14.99 3.16
C LEU A 60 -2.18 15.65 2.38
N SER A 61 -1.94 16.81 1.79
CA SER A 61 -2.96 17.58 1.05
C SER A 61 -2.92 17.27 -0.44
N SER A 62 -4.01 17.60 -1.15
CA SER A 62 -4.02 17.55 -2.63
C SER A 62 -2.93 18.41 -3.27
N ALA A 63 -2.57 19.54 -2.63
CA ALA A 63 -1.48 20.38 -3.09
C ALA A 63 -0.11 19.67 -2.98
N SER A 64 0.11 18.88 -1.93
CA SER A 64 1.30 18.04 -1.78
C SER A 64 1.35 16.94 -2.85
N ILE A 65 0.21 16.30 -3.15
CA ILE A 65 0.10 15.23 -4.17
C ILE A 65 0.43 15.75 -5.58
N ALA A 66 0.06 17.00 -5.89
CA ALA A 66 0.30 17.64 -7.18
C ALA A 66 1.54 18.56 -7.20
N ARG A 67 2.38 18.54 -6.15
CA ARG A 67 3.51 19.46 -5.96
C ARG A 67 4.55 19.38 -7.07
N GLU A 68 4.85 18.17 -7.50
CA GLU A 68 5.86 17.90 -8.53
C GLU A 68 5.32 18.01 -9.96
N GLY A 69 4.02 18.20 -10.15
CA GLY A 69 3.38 18.34 -11.44
C GLY A 69 2.14 17.47 -11.55
N ALA A 70 2.19 16.36 -12.30
CA ALA A 70 1.10 15.40 -12.33
C ALA A 70 0.84 14.83 -10.91
N PRO A 71 -0.41 14.61 -10.51
CA PRO A 71 -0.72 14.00 -9.21
C PRO A 71 -0.09 12.61 -9.09
N ASP A 72 0.61 12.37 -7.96
CA ASP A 72 1.24 11.08 -7.62
C ASP A 72 1.20 10.89 -6.09
N VAL A 73 0.26 10.07 -5.64
CA VAL A 73 0.01 9.84 -4.20
C VAL A 73 1.15 9.08 -3.53
N LEU A 74 1.73 8.09 -4.20
CA LEU A 74 2.80 7.26 -3.65
C LEU A 74 4.08 8.07 -3.48
N GLN A 75 4.42 8.89 -4.47
CA GLN A 75 5.55 9.79 -4.40
C GLN A 75 5.37 10.82 -3.27
N ALA A 76 4.20 11.43 -3.16
CA ALA A 76 3.92 12.42 -2.12
C ALA A 76 3.96 11.80 -0.70
N LEU A 77 3.39 10.60 -0.50
CA LEU A 77 3.50 9.86 0.75
C LEU A 77 4.97 9.56 1.09
N ASN A 78 5.72 9.08 0.08
CA ASN A 78 7.14 8.77 0.29
C ASN A 78 8.00 10.02 0.54
N ALA A 79 7.68 11.17 -0.05
CA ALA A 79 8.46 12.39 0.12
C ALA A 79 8.15 13.12 1.45
N GLU A 80 6.89 13.20 1.86
CA GLU A 80 6.47 14.11 2.93
C GLU A 80 6.13 13.43 4.26
N VAL A 81 5.64 12.18 4.25
CA VAL A 81 5.17 11.52 5.48
C VAL A 81 6.32 10.81 6.18
N GLY A 82 6.49 11.09 7.47
CA GLY A 82 7.46 10.39 8.34
C GLY A 82 7.07 8.93 8.54
N GLY A 83 8.08 8.06 8.69
CA GLY A 83 7.86 6.63 8.89
C GLY A 83 7.48 5.84 7.62
N ILE A 84 7.19 6.51 6.50
CA ILE A 84 6.87 5.85 5.23
C ILE A 84 8.14 5.57 4.42
N VAL A 85 8.20 4.37 3.85
CA VAL A 85 9.22 3.92 2.90
C VAL A 85 8.53 3.11 1.81
N LEU A 86 8.92 3.32 0.55
CA LEU A 86 8.47 2.49 -0.56
C LEU A 86 9.51 1.42 -0.88
N ASP A 87 9.03 0.21 -1.10
CA ASP A 87 9.80 -0.96 -1.48
C ASP A 87 9.11 -1.62 -2.69
N SER A 88 9.85 -2.04 -3.70
CA SER A 88 9.25 -2.55 -4.92
C SER A 88 9.75 -3.94 -5.28
N ALA A 89 9.11 -4.97 -4.72
CA ALA A 89 9.36 -6.36 -5.09
C ALA A 89 9.03 -6.61 -6.57
N SER A 90 7.94 -6.04 -7.07
CA SER A 90 7.56 -6.13 -8.49
C SER A 90 8.52 -5.37 -9.43
N GLY A 91 9.24 -4.37 -8.92
CA GLY A 91 10.06 -3.47 -9.73
C GLY A 91 9.26 -2.49 -10.58
N ASN A 92 7.95 -2.37 -10.37
CA ASN A 92 7.08 -1.40 -11.03
C ASN A 92 6.71 -0.27 -10.06
N PRO A 93 6.89 1.02 -10.43
CA PRO A 93 6.67 2.15 -9.53
C PRO A 93 5.19 2.36 -9.12
N TYR A 94 4.25 1.80 -9.87
CA TYR A 94 2.81 1.93 -9.59
C TYR A 94 2.26 0.85 -8.64
N GLN A 95 3.08 -0.15 -8.28
CA GLN A 95 2.72 -1.21 -7.34
C GLN A 95 3.84 -1.50 -6.31
N PRO A 96 4.35 -0.50 -5.59
CA PRO A 96 5.26 -0.75 -4.49
C PRO A 96 4.51 -1.26 -3.26
N SER A 97 5.20 -2.01 -2.40
CA SER A 97 4.85 -2.10 -1.00
C SER A 97 5.20 -0.79 -0.30
N LEU A 98 4.36 -0.37 0.61
CA LEU A 98 4.59 0.78 1.47
C LEU A 98 4.80 0.27 2.89
N PHE A 99 5.86 0.70 3.56
CA PHE A 99 6.06 0.45 4.98
C PHE A 99 5.76 1.72 5.77
N TYR A 100 5.00 1.58 6.84
CA TYR A 100 4.77 2.65 7.81
C TYR A 100 5.23 2.18 9.19
N ASN A 101 6.26 2.81 9.74
CA ASN A 101 6.89 2.44 11.00
C ASN A 101 7.27 0.94 11.09
N GLY A 102 7.65 0.33 9.94
CA GLY A 102 7.99 -1.08 9.84
C GLY A 102 6.80 -2.04 9.67
N PHE A 103 5.57 -1.55 9.54
CA PHE A 103 4.39 -2.33 9.14
C PHE A 103 4.13 -2.18 7.65
N GLU A 104 3.82 -3.27 6.97
CA GLU A 104 3.66 -3.30 5.51
C GLU A 104 2.21 -3.02 5.09
N VAL A 105 2.08 -2.32 3.95
CA VAL A 105 0.87 -2.14 3.15
C VAL A 105 1.23 -2.47 1.72
N SER A 106 0.76 -3.58 1.20
CA SER A 106 1.21 -4.11 -0.09
C SER A 106 0.05 -4.45 -1.03
N PRO A 107 0.21 -4.25 -2.34
CA PRO A 107 -0.72 -4.78 -3.34
C PRO A 107 -0.48 -6.28 -3.61
N LEU A 108 0.60 -6.85 -3.11
CA LEU A 108 0.96 -8.24 -3.33
C LEU A 108 0.27 -9.14 -2.31
N GLN A 109 -0.39 -10.19 -2.80
CA GLN A 109 -0.94 -11.24 -1.96
C GLN A 109 0.21 -12.02 -1.30
N GLY A 110 -0.01 -12.44 -0.07
CA GLY A 110 0.98 -13.25 0.65
C GLY A 110 2.06 -12.44 1.39
N THR A 111 1.86 -11.12 1.58
CA THR A 111 2.66 -10.31 2.49
C THR A 111 1.89 -10.01 3.78
N SER A 112 2.61 -9.91 4.90
CA SER A 112 2.00 -9.64 6.22
C SER A 112 1.58 -8.18 6.32
N GLN A 113 0.30 -7.89 6.05
CA GLN A 113 -0.26 -6.55 6.12
C GLN A 113 -0.37 -6.06 7.58
N GLY A 114 -0.21 -4.76 7.82
CA GLY A 114 -0.23 -4.21 9.20
C GLY A 114 -0.84 -2.82 9.33
N VAL A 115 -1.52 -2.32 8.29
CA VAL A 115 -2.12 -0.97 8.28
C VAL A 115 -3.51 -1.02 7.66
N ALA A 116 -4.49 -0.38 8.31
CA ALA A 116 -5.84 -0.26 7.78
C ALA A 116 -5.93 0.94 6.83
N VAL A 117 -6.51 0.76 5.65
CA VAL A 117 -6.71 1.83 4.66
C VAL A 117 -8.19 2.01 4.37
N TYR A 118 -8.63 3.26 4.40
CA TYR A 118 -10.00 3.65 4.11
C TYR A 118 -10.03 4.72 3.02
N VAL A 119 -10.97 4.61 2.09
CA VAL A 119 -11.26 5.63 1.06
C VAL A 119 -12.68 6.13 1.25
N ASN A 120 -12.83 7.44 1.51
CA ASN A 120 -14.11 8.05 1.90
C ASN A 120 -14.79 7.34 3.10
N GLY A 121 -13.99 6.77 4.01
CA GLY A 121 -14.47 6.03 5.17
C GLY A 121 -14.78 4.56 4.92
N LEU A 122 -14.81 4.11 3.66
CA LEU A 122 -15.05 2.72 3.28
C LEU A 122 -13.74 1.93 3.35
N ARG A 123 -13.77 0.70 3.87
CA ARG A 123 -12.59 -0.16 3.93
C ARG A 123 -12.07 -0.43 2.52
N PHE A 124 -10.77 -0.26 2.32
CA PHE A 124 -10.13 -0.40 1.02
C PHE A 124 -9.19 -1.61 0.92
N ASN A 125 -8.75 -2.13 2.07
CA ASN A 125 -8.01 -3.39 2.10
C ASN A 125 -8.88 -4.51 1.48
N GLN A 126 -8.34 -5.23 0.50
CA GLN A 126 -9.06 -6.29 -0.21
C GLN A 126 -9.18 -7.55 0.66
N PRO A 127 -10.36 -8.17 0.80
CA PRO A 127 -10.64 -9.19 1.81
C PRO A 127 -9.72 -10.41 1.75
N PHE A 128 -9.37 -10.89 0.57
CA PHE A 128 -8.64 -12.13 0.37
C PHE A 128 -7.22 -12.13 1.01
N GLY A 129 -6.46 -11.06 0.84
CA GLY A 129 -5.09 -10.95 1.36
C GLY A 129 -4.83 -9.66 2.13
N ASP A 130 -5.88 -8.94 2.47
CA ASP A 130 -5.84 -7.61 3.10
C ASP A 130 -4.99 -6.60 2.33
N THR A 131 -4.82 -6.81 1.02
CA THR A 131 -3.97 -6.05 0.12
C THR A 131 -4.53 -4.65 -0.20
N VAL A 132 -3.64 -3.70 -0.50
CA VAL A 132 -3.99 -2.34 -0.87
C VAL A 132 -3.43 -2.01 -2.25
N ASN A 133 -4.30 -1.80 -3.21
CA ASN A 133 -3.96 -1.53 -4.60
C ASN A 133 -4.14 -0.03 -4.88
N TRP A 134 -3.07 0.75 -4.73
CA TRP A 134 -3.10 2.21 -4.92
C TRP A 134 -3.44 2.63 -6.35
N ASP A 135 -3.15 1.78 -7.32
CA ASP A 135 -3.47 1.95 -8.74
C ASP A 135 -4.99 1.99 -9.05
N LEU A 136 -5.86 1.73 -8.05
CA LEU A 136 -7.31 1.75 -8.19
C LEU A 136 -7.97 3.09 -7.81
N ILE A 137 -7.20 4.05 -7.28
CA ILE A 137 -7.70 5.35 -6.85
C ILE A 137 -7.18 6.42 -7.82
N PRO A 138 -8.05 7.30 -8.39
CA PRO A 138 -7.57 8.43 -9.19
C PRO A 138 -6.92 9.48 -8.29
N ASP A 139 -5.60 9.67 -8.39
CA ASP A 139 -4.81 10.55 -7.54
C ASP A 139 -5.31 12.00 -7.57
N ILE A 140 -5.77 12.48 -8.74
CA ILE A 140 -6.34 13.82 -8.91
C ILE A 140 -7.59 14.05 -8.05
N ALA A 141 -8.34 12.98 -7.73
CA ALA A 141 -9.53 13.07 -6.92
C ALA A 141 -9.25 13.17 -5.41
N ILE A 142 -8.02 12.93 -4.95
CA ILE A 142 -7.68 12.94 -3.54
C ILE A 142 -7.68 14.37 -3.01
N ALA A 143 -8.51 14.64 -2.00
CA ALA A 143 -8.54 15.92 -1.28
C ALA A 143 -7.45 15.97 -0.20
N LYS A 144 -7.34 14.90 0.58
CA LYS A 144 -6.33 14.74 1.64
C LYS A 144 -6.20 13.28 2.07
N ILE A 145 -5.07 12.96 2.66
CA ILE A 145 -4.85 11.69 3.37
C ILE A 145 -4.47 12.02 4.81
N ASN A 146 -5.21 11.46 5.76
CA ASN A 146 -4.81 11.45 7.16
C ASN A 146 -4.08 10.14 7.44
N VAL A 147 -2.87 10.24 7.98
CA VAL A 147 -2.07 9.11 8.45
C VAL A 147 -2.03 9.19 9.97
N GLU A 148 -2.50 8.15 10.62
CA GLU A 148 -2.54 8.06 12.09
C GLU A 148 -1.72 6.87 12.57
N GLY A 149 -1.09 6.99 13.75
CA GLY A 149 -0.54 5.88 14.51
C GLY A 149 -1.59 4.87 14.94
N SER A 150 -1.20 3.92 15.78
CA SER A 150 -2.10 2.84 16.20
C SER A 150 -3.36 3.37 16.92
N ASN A 151 -4.53 3.10 16.33
CA ASN A 151 -5.83 3.52 16.84
C ASN A 151 -6.86 2.40 16.59
N PRO A 152 -7.39 1.72 17.64
CA PRO A 152 -8.30 0.60 17.48
C PRO A 152 -9.62 0.94 16.80
N LEU A 153 -10.03 2.21 16.77
CA LEU A 153 -11.28 2.63 16.14
C LEU A 153 -11.31 2.32 14.64
N PHE A 154 -10.14 2.24 13.99
CA PHE A 154 -10.03 1.84 12.59
C PHE A 154 -10.19 0.34 12.33
N GLY A 155 -10.46 -0.46 13.36
CA GLY A 155 -10.83 -1.85 13.23
C GLY A 155 -9.67 -2.80 13.02
N LEU A 156 -9.92 -3.87 12.27
CA LEU A 156 -8.91 -4.90 12.00
C LEU A 156 -7.76 -4.36 11.15
N ASN A 157 -6.57 -4.87 11.43
CA ASN A 157 -5.33 -4.56 10.73
C ASN A 157 -4.78 -3.12 10.93
N ALA A 158 -5.21 -2.39 11.95
CA ALA A 158 -4.62 -1.11 12.33
C ALA A 158 -3.43 -1.29 13.31
N LEU A 159 -2.55 -2.29 13.09
CA LEU A 159 -1.44 -2.64 13.98
C LEU A 159 -0.43 -1.50 14.08
N GLY A 160 0.06 -1.02 12.94
CA GLY A 160 0.99 0.10 12.83
C GLY A 160 0.30 1.45 12.67
N GLY A 161 -0.99 1.44 12.32
CA GLY A 161 -1.75 2.66 12.09
C GLY A 161 -2.81 2.54 11.01
N SER A 162 -3.29 3.71 10.54
CA SER A 162 -4.33 3.78 9.51
C SER A 162 -4.11 4.94 8.55
N PHE A 163 -4.55 4.73 7.29
CA PHE A 163 -4.61 5.76 6.27
C PHE A 163 -6.07 6.02 5.90
N ASN A 164 -6.52 7.25 6.08
CA ASN A 164 -7.87 7.65 5.70
C ASN A 164 -7.80 8.65 4.55
N VAL A 165 -8.11 8.17 3.35
CA VAL A 165 -8.12 8.92 2.09
C VAL A 165 -9.49 9.56 1.91
N ALA A 166 -9.55 10.88 1.94
CA ALA A 166 -10.74 11.63 1.60
C ALA A 166 -10.65 12.09 0.15
N LEU A 167 -11.65 11.75 -0.66
CA LEU A 167 -11.78 12.21 -2.04
C LEU A 167 -12.56 13.52 -2.09
N LYS A 168 -12.35 14.30 -3.15
CA LYS A 168 -13.06 15.56 -3.43
C LYS A 168 -14.54 15.29 -3.73
N ASP A 169 -15.35 16.27 -3.46
CA ASP A 169 -16.78 16.33 -3.81
C ASP A 169 -17.13 17.71 -4.38
N GLY A 170 -18.31 17.86 -4.95
CA GLY A 170 -18.71 19.11 -5.59
C GLY A 170 -19.14 20.22 -4.63
N PHE A 171 -19.22 19.97 -3.32
CA PHE A 171 -19.39 21.04 -2.31
C PHE A 171 -18.05 21.64 -1.90
N THR A 172 -16.97 20.85 -1.94
CA THR A 172 -15.64 21.25 -1.50
C THR A 172 -14.73 21.66 -2.66
N TYR A 173 -15.02 21.20 -3.88
CA TYR A 173 -14.27 21.54 -5.08
C TYR A 173 -15.20 22.08 -6.18
N SER A 174 -14.86 23.23 -6.77
CA SER A 174 -15.60 23.83 -7.88
C SER A 174 -14.66 24.29 -8.99
N GLY A 175 -15.10 24.14 -10.22
CA GLY A 175 -14.32 24.40 -11.44
C GLY A 175 -13.78 23.11 -12.03
N GLY A 176 -12.90 23.23 -13.02
CA GLY A 176 -12.31 22.10 -13.71
C GLY A 176 -10.80 22.21 -13.83
N GLN A 177 -10.15 21.09 -13.92
CA GLN A 177 -8.72 20.95 -14.24
C GLN A 177 -8.51 19.81 -15.21
N ALA A 178 -7.66 20.03 -16.21
CA ALA A 178 -7.17 19.01 -17.12
C ALA A 178 -5.64 19.08 -17.18
N ASP A 179 -4.99 17.95 -16.92
CA ASP A 179 -3.53 17.80 -16.98
C ASP A 179 -3.19 16.80 -18.07
N ILE A 180 -2.16 17.09 -18.86
CA ILE A 180 -1.54 16.14 -19.77
C ILE A 180 -0.04 16.23 -19.58
N SER A 181 0.59 15.11 -19.32
CA SER A 181 2.03 15.00 -19.12
C SER A 181 2.63 13.83 -19.87
N GLY A 182 3.93 13.86 -20.03
CA GLY A 182 4.69 12.77 -20.59
C GLY A 182 6.18 12.94 -20.32
N GLY A 183 6.96 11.90 -20.61
CA GLY A 183 8.38 11.98 -20.30
C GLY A 183 9.15 10.69 -20.51
N ALA A 184 10.14 10.49 -19.66
CA ALA A 184 11.00 9.32 -19.69
C ALA A 184 10.20 8.02 -19.64
N PHE A 185 10.81 6.94 -20.09
CA PHE A 185 10.26 5.57 -20.05
C PHE A 185 8.94 5.37 -20.81
N GLY A 186 8.66 6.24 -21.81
CA GLY A 186 7.41 6.19 -22.58
C GLY A 186 6.17 6.62 -21.79
N THR A 187 6.35 7.36 -20.69
CA THR A 187 5.24 7.79 -19.83
C THR A 187 4.35 8.80 -20.55
N ILE A 188 3.05 8.56 -20.49
CA ILE A 188 1.98 9.50 -20.88
C ILE A 188 0.91 9.39 -19.78
N GLN A 189 0.52 10.55 -19.22
CA GLN A 189 -0.54 10.62 -18.23
C GLN A 189 -1.52 11.74 -18.61
N ALA A 190 -2.81 11.47 -18.44
CA ALA A 190 -3.88 12.43 -18.65
C ALA A 190 -4.86 12.36 -17.47
N ASP A 191 -5.10 13.50 -16.84
CA ASP A 191 -6.01 13.64 -15.70
C ASP A 191 -7.05 14.69 -16.01
N LEU A 192 -8.28 14.46 -15.56
CA LEU A 192 -9.39 15.40 -15.67
C LEU A 192 -10.20 15.39 -14.39
N GLU A 193 -10.54 16.58 -13.88
CA GLU A 193 -11.53 16.72 -12.82
C GLU A 193 -12.46 17.91 -13.07
N TYR A 194 -13.69 17.76 -12.60
CA TYR A 194 -14.69 18.84 -12.62
C TYR A 194 -15.63 18.73 -11.46
N GLY A 195 -15.82 19.83 -10.74
CA GLY A 195 -16.77 19.96 -9.63
C GLY A 195 -17.71 21.15 -9.82
N VAL A 196 -18.96 20.97 -9.42
CA VAL A 196 -19.98 22.02 -9.50
C VAL A 196 -21.02 21.84 -8.41
N GLN A 197 -21.43 22.96 -7.82
CA GLN A 197 -22.59 23.02 -6.92
C GLN A 197 -23.74 23.77 -7.61
N PHE A 198 -24.95 23.25 -7.50
CA PHE A 198 -26.15 23.84 -8.04
C PHE A 198 -27.31 23.73 -7.02
N GLY A 199 -27.57 24.83 -6.30
CA GLY A 199 -28.50 24.83 -5.16
C GLY A 199 -28.00 23.91 -4.04
N ASP A 200 -28.87 23.02 -3.60
CA ASP A 200 -28.58 22.03 -2.54
C ASP A 200 -27.88 20.78 -3.05
N GLN A 201 -27.53 20.72 -4.33
CA GLN A 201 -26.87 19.57 -4.94
C GLN A 201 -25.46 19.90 -5.40
N SER A 202 -24.64 18.88 -5.48
CA SER A 202 -23.30 18.98 -6.03
C SER A 202 -22.98 17.77 -6.90
N LEU A 203 -22.07 17.97 -7.83
CA LEU A 203 -21.51 16.90 -8.66
C LEU A 203 -19.99 17.09 -8.75
N TYR A 204 -19.27 16.02 -8.55
CA TYR A 204 -17.84 15.94 -8.83
C TYR A 204 -17.55 14.71 -9.68
N ILE A 205 -16.69 14.87 -10.68
CA ILE A 205 -16.18 13.77 -11.51
C ILE A 205 -14.68 13.93 -11.68
N ALA A 206 -13.97 12.82 -11.67
CA ALA A 206 -12.54 12.75 -11.98
C ALA A 206 -12.21 11.49 -12.79
N GLY A 207 -11.22 11.58 -13.63
CA GLY A 207 -10.68 10.45 -14.38
C GLY A 207 -9.20 10.61 -14.64
N SER A 208 -8.49 9.49 -14.67
CA SER A 208 -7.06 9.41 -14.89
C SER A 208 -6.73 8.26 -15.83
N GLU A 209 -5.82 8.48 -16.77
CA GLU A 209 -5.23 7.47 -17.64
C GLU A 209 -3.71 7.58 -17.59
N VAL A 210 -3.03 6.49 -17.27
CA VAL A 210 -1.57 6.39 -17.22
C VAL A 210 -1.11 5.29 -18.15
N HIS A 211 -0.16 5.59 -19.02
CA HIS A 211 0.59 4.63 -19.81
C HIS A 211 2.08 4.82 -19.60
N GLN A 212 2.83 3.73 -19.37
CA GLN A 212 4.28 3.74 -19.29
C GLN A 212 4.85 2.47 -19.93
N ASP A 213 5.81 2.60 -20.85
CA ASP A 213 6.54 1.46 -21.41
C ASP A 213 7.52 0.85 -20.40
N GLY A 214 7.95 1.64 -19.40
CA GLY A 214 8.97 1.27 -18.42
C GLY A 214 10.40 1.37 -18.95
N TRP A 215 11.37 1.30 -18.04
CA TRP A 215 12.79 1.41 -18.38
C TRP A 215 13.52 0.06 -18.46
N ARG A 216 12.96 -0.98 -17.81
CA ARG A 216 13.47 -2.37 -17.89
C ARG A 216 12.70 -3.15 -18.95
N ASP A 217 13.30 -4.23 -19.43
CA ASP A 217 12.68 -5.10 -20.41
C ASP A 217 11.35 -5.69 -19.89
N LEU A 218 10.34 -5.73 -20.74
CA LEU A 218 8.98 -6.21 -20.45
C LEU A 218 8.25 -5.49 -19.29
N GLN A 219 8.78 -4.40 -18.77
CA GLN A 219 8.07 -3.53 -17.86
C GLN A 219 7.00 -2.76 -18.65
N SER A 220 5.80 -2.64 -18.11
CA SER A 220 4.77 -1.76 -18.65
C SER A 220 3.68 -1.49 -17.64
N THR A 221 3.00 -0.36 -17.80
CA THR A 221 1.88 0.05 -16.97
C THR A 221 0.80 0.66 -17.83
N ASP A 222 -0.43 0.20 -17.69
CA ASP A 222 -1.65 0.80 -18.22
C ASP A 222 -2.67 0.89 -17.10
N ILE A 223 -3.07 2.10 -16.69
CA ILE A 223 -4.02 2.35 -15.60
C ILE A 223 -5.10 3.30 -16.11
N GLN A 224 -6.35 2.99 -15.79
CA GLN A 224 -7.52 3.81 -16.08
C GLN A 224 -8.40 3.88 -14.86
N ASN A 225 -8.64 5.08 -14.33
CA ASN A 225 -9.42 5.33 -13.14
C ASN A 225 -10.53 6.32 -13.41
N PHE A 226 -11.64 6.13 -12.73
CA PHE A 226 -12.78 7.05 -12.68
C PHE A 226 -13.32 7.14 -11.26
N TYR A 227 -13.69 8.34 -10.87
CA TYR A 227 -14.44 8.62 -9.65
C TYR A 227 -15.54 9.65 -9.93
N GLY A 228 -16.73 9.43 -9.36
CA GLY A 228 -17.83 10.36 -9.38
C GLY A 228 -18.51 10.43 -8.03
N ASP A 229 -18.92 11.63 -7.61
CA ASP A 229 -19.67 11.88 -6.37
C ASP A 229 -20.85 12.82 -6.67
N TRP A 230 -22.03 12.41 -6.25
CA TRP A 230 -23.23 13.25 -6.27
C TRP A 230 -23.67 13.51 -4.84
N GLY A 231 -23.65 14.78 -4.44
CA GLY A 231 -24.01 15.24 -3.10
C GLY A 231 -25.35 15.98 -3.07
N ILE A 232 -26.06 15.80 -1.97
CA ILE A 232 -27.27 16.58 -1.63
C ILE A 232 -27.08 17.08 -0.20
N LYS A 233 -27.24 18.41 0.00
CA LYS A 233 -27.19 19.05 1.31
C LYS A 233 -28.44 19.86 1.51
N HIS A 234 -29.29 19.39 2.41
CA HIS A 234 -30.57 20.05 2.70
C HIS A 234 -30.78 20.14 4.21
N ASP A 235 -31.04 21.36 4.69
CA ASP A 235 -31.17 21.67 6.11
C ASP A 235 -29.97 21.11 6.93
N ASN A 236 -30.25 20.07 7.73
CA ASN A 236 -29.30 19.42 8.65
C ASN A 236 -28.74 18.09 8.13
N ALA A 237 -29.01 17.72 6.89
CA ALA A 237 -28.60 16.47 6.30
C ALA A 237 -27.72 16.70 5.06
N GLU A 238 -26.60 15.96 5.00
CA GLU A 238 -25.72 15.85 3.84
C GLU A 238 -25.64 14.39 3.42
N ILE A 239 -25.91 14.10 2.14
CA ILE A 239 -25.96 12.75 1.57
C ILE A 239 -25.10 12.73 0.32
N HIS A 240 -24.30 11.69 0.16
CA HIS A 240 -23.47 11.45 -1.02
C HIS A 240 -23.68 10.05 -1.58
N LEU A 241 -23.73 9.97 -2.91
CA LEU A 241 -23.60 8.73 -3.66
C LEU A 241 -22.34 8.82 -4.50
N ASN A 242 -21.46 7.84 -4.38
CA ASN A 242 -20.21 7.82 -5.12
C ASN A 242 -20.02 6.51 -5.88
N LEU A 243 -19.24 6.62 -6.96
CA LEU A 243 -18.86 5.50 -7.81
C LEU A 243 -17.37 5.61 -8.12
N THR A 244 -16.62 4.56 -7.84
CA THR A 244 -15.22 4.38 -8.27
C THR A 244 -15.16 3.24 -9.26
N ALA A 245 -14.44 3.40 -10.36
CA ALA A 245 -14.15 2.32 -11.30
C ALA A 245 -12.69 2.40 -11.75
N ALA A 246 -12.02 1.25 -11.79
CA ALA A 246 -10.64 1.19 -12.21
C ALA A 246 -10.33 -0.07 -13.00
N ASN A 247 -9.35 0.04 -13.91
CA ASN A 247 -8.79 -1.07 -14.64
C ASN A 247 -7.29 -0.84 -14.76
N SER A 248 -6.49 -1.82 -14.38
CA SER A 248 -5.04 -1.74 -14.52
C SER A 248 -4.44 -3.00 -15.12
N ALA A 249 -3.34 -2.83 -15.86
CA ALA A 249 -2.50 -3.88 -16.39
C ALA A 249 -1.04 -3.49 -16.13
N ILE A 250 -0.40 -4.15 -15.18
CA ILE A 250 0.91 -3.78 -14.69
C ILE A 250 1.85 -4.97 -14.85
N ASN A 251 2.96 -4.78 -15.57
CA ASN A 251 4.05 -5.73 -15.67
C ASN A 251 5.24 -5.22 -14.86
N GLY A 252 5.66 -5.98 -13.87
CA GLY A 252 6.86 -5.71 -13.08
C GLY A 252 8.04 -6.54 -13.57
N PRO A 253 9.24 -5.98 -13.70
CA PRO A 253 10.43 -6.76 -14.06
C PRO A 253 10.90 -7.67 -12.91
N GLY A 254 10.38 -7.49 -11.70
CA GLY A 254 10.79 -8.22 -10.51
C GLY A 254 12.24 -7.99 -10.11
N THR A 255 12.70 -8.80 -9.15
CA THR A 255 14.11 -8.87 -8.77
C THR A 255 14.92 -9.65 -9.80
N ALA A 256 16.22 -9.34 -9.88
CA ALA A 256 17.15 -10.11 -10.70
C ALA A 256 18.50 -10.27 -9.96
N PRO A 257 19.23 -11.39 -10.17
CA PRO A 257 20.56 -11.60 -9.60
C PRO A 257 21.48 -10.43 -9.91
N ILE A 258 22.27 -10.00 -8.92
CA ILE A 258 23.12 -8.81 -9.04
C ILE A 258 24.11 -8.93 -10.21
N GLN A 259 24.64 -10.12 -10.47
CA GLN A 259 25.56 -10.35 -11.59
C GLN A 259 24.87 -10.23 -12.96
N LEU A 260 23.58 -10.55 -13.05
CA LEU A 260 22.77 -10.30 -14.25
C LEU A 260 22.51 -8.80 -14.43
N LEU A 261 22.15 -8.09 -13.37
CA LEU A 261 21.94 -6.63 -13.39
C LEU A 261 23.22 -5.85 -13.70
N ASP A 262 24.40 -6.38 -13.33
CA ASP A 262 25.68 -5.78 -13.66
C ASP A 262 26.06 -5.98 -15.14
N ALA A 263 25.66 -7.10 -15.72
CA ALA A 263 25.85 -7.38 -17.15
C ALA A 263 24.83 -6.62 -18.01
N ASP A 264 23.59 -6.54 -17.55
CA ASP A 264 22.49 -5.86 -18.22
C ASP A 264 21.48 -5.37 -17.19
N SER A 265 21.48 -4.06 -16.90
CA SER A 265 20.61 -3.45 -15.89
C SER A 265 19.12 -3.50 -16.26
N ARG A 266 18.79 -3.75 -17.51
CA ARG A 266 17.43 -3.87 -18.01
C ARG A 266 16.88 -5.29 -17.90
N ALA A 267 17.75 -6.28 -17.77
CA ALA A 267 17.38 -7.69 -17.71
C ALA A 267 16.48 -8.01 -16.53
N GLN A 268 15.62 -9.01 -16.72
CA GLN A 268 14.81 -9.61 -15.65
C GLN A 268 15.23 -11.07 -15.45
N PHE A 269 14.91 -11.63 -14.29
CA PHE A 269 15.28 -13.02 -13.97
C PHE A 269 14.30 -14.01 -14.58
N THR A 270 13.00 -13.74 -14.45
CA THR A 270 11.91 -14.53 -15.02
C THR A 270 10.82 -13.61 -15.55
N ALA A 271 10.04 -14.07 -16.52
CA ALA A 271 8.89 -13.35 -17.08
C ALA A 271 7.87 -14.31 -17.71
N PRO A 272 6.57 -13.88 -17.82
CA PRO A 272 6.01 -12.57 -17.44
C PRO A 272 5.86 -12.42 -15.93
N ASN A 273 5.70 -11.16 -15.45
CA ASN A 273 5.26 -10.87 -14.08
C ASN A 273 4.17 -9.78 -14.19
N ALA A 274 2.96 -10.20 -14.45
CA ALA A 274 1.87 -9.32 -14.80
C ALA A 274 0.70 -9.44 -13.81
N ILE A 275 0.17 -8.28 -13.41
CA ILE A 275 -1.03 -8.16 -12.58
C ILE A 275 -2.07 -7.35 -13.36
N PHE A 276 -3.29 -7.86 -13.41
CA PHE A 276 -4.44 -7.23 -14.05
C PHE A 276 -5.53 -7.05 -13.00
N ASN A 277 -5.93 -5.80 -12.74
CA ASN A 277 -6.99 -5.49 -11.80
C ASN A 277 -8.20 -4.90 -12.53
N ARG A 278 -9.40 -5.23 -12.04
CA ARG A 278 -10.66 -4.56 -12.34
C ARG A 278 -11.39 -4.28 -11.05
N TYR A 279 -11.85 -3.06 -10.88
CA TYR A 279 -12.50 -2.63 -9.66
C TYR A 279 -13.69 -1.75 -9.96
N VAL A 280 -14.79 -1.97 -9.25
CA VAL A 280 -15.96 -1.08 -9.25
C VAL A 280 -16.49 -1.03 -7.83
N GLN A 281 -16.65 0.17 -7.27
CA GLN A 281 -17.24 0.38 -5.95
C GLN A 281 -18.36 1.40 -6.05
N ALA A 282 -19.53 1.08 -5.51
CA ALA A 282 -20.61 2.03 -5.28
C ALA A 282 -20.73 2.28 -3.78
N GLY A 283 -20.73 3.55 -3.39
CA GLY A 283 -20.77 3.99 -1.99
C GLY A 283 -21.92 4.96 -1.72
N PHE A 284 -22.42 4.88 -0.51
CA PHE A 284 -23.36 5.81 0.10
C PHE A 284 -22.79 6.33 1.41
N ARG A 285 -22.86 7.64 1.65
CA ARG A 285 -22.53 8.23 2.95
C ARG A 285 -23.51 9.33 3.31
N THR A 286 -23.78 9.49 4.59
CA THR A 286 -24.61 10.58 5.10
C THR A 286 -24.10 11.10 6.42
N ASN A 287 -24.28 12.41 6.64
CA ASN A 287 -24.15 13.09 7.92
C ASN A 287 -25.44 13.84 8.21
N ILE A 288 -26.00 13.64 9.39
CA ILE A 288 -27.26 14.29 9.82
C ILE A 288 -27.01 14.94 11.16
N ASP A 289 -27.12 16.27 11.23
CA ASP A 289 -27.02 17.03 12.46
C ASP A 289 -28.38 17.07 13.14
N LEU A 290 -28.58 16.29 14.21
CA LEU A 290 -29.82 16.19 14.95
C LEU A 290 -30.01 17.38 15.89
N SER A 291 -28.92 17.98 16.35
CA SER A 291 -28.86 19.21 17.14
C SER A 291 -27.52 19.91 16.93
N ASP A 292 -27.28 21.04 17.60
CA ASP A 292 -25.97 21.73 17.56
C ASP A 292 -24.80 20.90 18.10
N THR A 293 -25.09 19.85 18.86
CA THR A 293 -24.06 19.01 19.50
C THR A 293 -24.14 17.54 19.10
N LEU A 294 -25.27 17.08 18.55
CA LEU A 294 -25.52 15.67 18.23
C LEU A 294 -25.63 15.47 16.73
N SER A 295 -24.78 14.64 16.18
CA SER A 295 -24.84 14.21 14.78
C SER A 295 -24.78 12.70 14.61
N VAL A 296 -25.33 12.21 13.50
CA VAL A 296 -25.31 10.80 13.10
C VAL A 296 -24.65 10.69 11.75
N GLN A 297 -23.68 9.81 11.63
CA GLN A 297 -23.03 9.45 10.38
C GLN A 297 -23.34 8.00 10.05
N ALA A 298 -23.58 7.72 8.77
CA ALA A 298 -23.75 6.36 8.27
C ALA A 298 -23.18 6.24 6.87
N GLN A 299 -22.73 5.03 6.55
CA GLN A 299 -22.23 4.69 5.23
C GLN A 299 -22.52 3.23 4.89
N ALA A 300 -22.56 2.94 3.59
CA ALA A 300 -22.69 1.60 3.06
C ALA A 300 -22.01 1.52 1.70
N TYR A 301 -21.53 0.34 1.34
CA TYR A 301 -20.89 0.13 0.06
C TYR A 301 -21.13 -1.29 -0.46
N TYR A 302 -20.91 -1.40 -1.75
CA TYR A 302 -20.70 -2.66 -2.46
C TYR A 302 -19.54 -2.45 -3.42
N ASP A 303 -18.60 -3.41 -3.47
CA ASP A 303 -17.55 -3.43 -4.49
C ASP A 303 -17.39 -4.80 -5.13
N TYR A 304 -16.90 -4.75 -6.36
CA TYR A 304 -16.43 -5.90 -7.13
C TYR A 304 -14.96 -5.70 -7.45
N PHE A 305 -14.13 -6.65 -7.05
CA PHE A 305 -12.71 -6.68 -7.35
C PHE A 305 -12.34 -7.97 -8.06
N GLN A 306 -11.65 -7.86 -9.18
CA GLN A 306 -11.04 -8.99 -9.89
C GLN A 306 -9.56 -8.71 -10.04
N GLN A 307 -8.73 -9.66 -9.61
CA GLN A 307 -7.30 -9.66 -9.86
C GLN A 307 -6.90 -10.94 -10.59
N ARG A 308 -6.10 -10.79 -11.64
CA ARG A 308 -5.44 -11.90 -12.33
C ARG A 308 -3.94 -11.67 -12.33
N VAL A 309 -3.21 -12.63 -11.78
CA VAL A 309 -1.73 -12.62 -11.74
C VAL A 309 -1.21 -13.67 -12.70
N VAL A 310 -0.18 -13.32 -13.46
CA VAL A 310 0.52 -14.25 -14.37
C VAL A 310 2.01 -14.11 -14.11
N ASN A 311 2.60 -15.14 -13.50
CA ASN A 311 3.99 -15.14 -13.08
C ASN A 311 4.77 -16.25 -13.77
N GLY A 312 5.87 -15.90 -14.43
CA GLY A 312 6.89 -16.86 -14.87
C GLY A 312 7.93 -17.02 -13.79
N ASN A 313 8.08 -18.22 -13.26
CA ASN A 313 8.99 -18.54 -12.18
C ASN A 313 10.14 -19.46 -12.61
N SER A 314 11.18 -19.52 -11.76
CA SER A 314 12.14 -20.61 -11.81
C SER A 314 11.43 -21.91 -11.43
N PRO A 315 11.86 -23.08 -11.96
CA PRO A 315 11.11 -24.31 -11.80
C PRO A 315 11.21 -24.86 -10.38
N ASN A 316 10.13 -25.46 -9.93
CA ASN A 316 10.14 -26.44 -8.84
C ASN A 316 10.59 -27.83 -9.32
N ASP A 317 10.49 -28.07 -10.62
CA ASP A 317 10.75 -29.35 -11.27
C ASP A 317 12.10 -29.37 -11.97
N THR A 318 12.88 -30.39 -11.70
CA THR A 318 14.17 -30.64 -12.35
C THR A 318 14.22 -32.06 -12.93
N PRO A 319 15.09 -32.35 -13.91
CA PRO A 319 15.29 -33.75 -14.34
C PRO A 319 15.63 -34.63 -13.16
N CYS A 320 14.98 -35.79 -13.06
CA CYS A 320 15.21 -36.75 -11.99
C CYS A 320 16.63 -37.31 -12.04
N ASP A 321 17.26 -37.45 -10.88
CA ASP A 321 18.63 -37.97 -10.75
C ASP A 321 18.76 -39.50 -10.94
N ASP A 322 17.63 -40.22 -11.08
CA ASP A 322 17.54 -41.67 -11.19
C ASP A 322 17.73 -42.22 -12.62
N GLY A 323 17.94 -41.33 -13.59
CA GLY A 323 18.09 -41.67 -14.98
C GLY A 323 16.78 -42.07 -15.71
N SER A 324 15.62 -41.83 -15.09
CA SER A 324 14.30 -42.13 -15.68
C SER A 324 13.93 -41.23 -16.85
N ASN A 325 14.65 -40.12 -17.06
CA ASN A 325 14.32 -39.06 -18.01
C ASN A 325 12.95 -38.42 -17.75
N LEU A 326 12.55 -38.37 -16.49
CA LEU A 326 11.35 -37.66 -16.01
C LEU A 326 11.72 -36.35 -15.34
N LEU A 327 10.75 -35.49 -15.09
CA LEU A 327 10.85 -34.36 -14.17
C LEU A 327 10.44 -34.79 -12.76
N CYS A 328 11.15 -34.28 -11.77
CA CYS A 328 10.94 -34.55 -10.34
C CYS A 328 10.89 -33.26 -9.54
N GLN A 329 10.03 -33.19 -8.55
CA GLN A 329 9.97 -32.15 -7.52
C GLN A 329 10.98 -32.39 -6.40
N GLY A 330 11.47 -33.61 -6.29
CA GLY A 330 12.46 -34.05 -5.32
C GLY A 330 12.92 -35.49 -5.61
N PRO A 331 13.88 -36.02 -4.85
CA PRO A 331 14.41 -37.36 -5.07
C PRO A 331 13.30 -38.42 -5.04
N GLY A 332 13.07 -39.09 -6.17
CA GLY A 332 12.09 -40.17 -6.29
C GLY A 332 10.61 -39.73 -6.36
N MET A 333 10.35 -38.44 -6.55
CA MET A 333 8.99 -37.87 -6.68
C MET A 333 8.77 -37.31 -8.08
N PRO A 334 8.35 -38.09 -9.07
CA PRO A 334 8.08 -37.59 -10.42
C PRO A 334 6.92 -36.61 -10.45
N SER A 335 7.11 -35.51 -11.15
CA SER A 335 6.04 -34.55 -11.47
C SER A 335 5.01 -35.17 -12.40
N THR A 336 3.74 -34.90 -12.18
CA THR A 336 2.64 -35.49 -12.94
C THR A 336 1.79 -34.46 -13.66
N THR A 337 1.22 -34.86 -14.79
CA THR A 337 0.19 -34.09 -15.50
C THR A 337 -1.13 -34.22 -14.78
N ARG A 338 -2.12 -33.39 -15.14
CA ARG A 338 -3.49 -33.47 -14.63
C ARG A 338 -4.19 -34.83 -14.83
N GLY A 339 -3.67 -35.69 -15.66
CA GLY A 339 -4.14 -37.07 -15.83
C GLY A 339 -3.35 -38.09 -15.01
N GLY A 340 -2.44 -37.67 -14.13
CA GLY A 340 -1.60 -38.52 -13.30
C GLY A 340 -0.42 -39.19 -14.06
N ALA A 341 -0.18 -38.81 -15.30
CA ALA A 341 0.97 -39.32 -16.06
C ALA A 341 2.26 -38.56 -15.71
N PRO A 342 3.38 -39.28 -15.45
CA PRO A 342 4.66 -38.62 -15.22
C PRO A 342 5.07 -37.71 -16.38
N ILE A 343 5.64 -36.55 -16.08
CA ILE A 343 6.09 -35.58 -17.07
C ILE A 343 7.51 -35.95 -17.52
N PRO A 344 7.76 -36.23 -18.80
CA PRO A 344 9.10 -36.50 -19.29
C PRO A 344 9.94 -35.23 -19.31
N ALA A 345 11.25 -35.36 -19.06
CA ALA A 345 12.19 -34.27 -19.30
C ALA A 345 12.26 -34.02 -20.81
N PHE A 346 11.80 -32.84 -21.26
CA PHE A 346 11.63 -32.50 -22.68
C PHE A 346 12.60 -31.42 -23.16
N LEU A 347 13.31 -30.74 -22.25
CA LEU A 347 14.32 -29.74 -22.60
C LEU A 347 15.73 -30.41 -22.73
N GLY A 348 16.51 -29.93 -23.70
CA GLY A 348 17.88 -30.38 -23.88
C GLY A 348 18.83 -29.81 -22.81
N ASN A 349 20.06 -30.34 -22.78
CA ASN A 349 21.15 -29.85 -21.91
C ASN A 349 21.34 -28.34 -22.11
N ASN A 350 21.45 -27.56 -21.04
CA ASN A 350 21.57 -26.11 -20.99
C ASN A 350 20.27 -25.32 -21.15
N ALA A 351 19.12 -25.95 -21.21
CA ALA A 351 17.83 -25.26 -21.12
C ALA A 351 17.32 -25.29 -19.69
N ALA A 352 16.86 -24.14 -19.17
CA ALA A 352 16.25 -24.07 -17.85
C ALA A 352 14.75 -24.40 -17.97
N TYR A 353 14.24 -25.27 -17.11
CA TYR A 353 12.82 -25.40 -16.92
C TYR A 353 12.26 -24.14 -16.27
N SER A 354 10.96 -23.94 -16.37
CA SER A 354 10.25 -22.79 -15.83
C SER A 354 8.81 -23.16 -15.58
N GLU A 355 8.22 -22.54 -14.62
CA GLU A 355 6.80 -22.65 -14.30
C GLU A 355 6.09 -21.34 -14.65
N LEU A 356 4.88 -21.42 -15.22
CA LEU A 356 4.00 -20.29 -15.42
C LEU A 356 2.79 -20.43 -14.50
N ASP A 357 2.73 -19.58 -13.51
CA ASP A 357 1.65 -19.52 -12.54
C ASP A 357 0.58 -18.54 -12.97
N VAL A 358 -0.67 -18.97 -12.91
CA VAL A 358 -1.83 -18.14 -13.22
C VAL A 358 -2.83 -18.21 -12.08
N ASN A 359 -2.99 -17.08 -11.38
CA ASN A 359 -3.94 -16.95 -10.28
C ASN A 359 -5.07 -16.02 -10.68
N THR A 360 -6.26 -16.27 -10.20
CA THR A 360 -7.42 -15.39 -10.36
C THR A 360 -8.18 -15.31 -9.04
N THR A 361 -8.38 -14.08 -8.58
CA THR A 361 -9.19 -13.73 -7.41
C THR A 361 -10.39 -12.93 -7.90
N ASN A 362 -11.62 -13.34 -7.56
CA ASN A 362 -12.84 -12.59 -7.80
C ASN A 362 -13.54 -12.37 -6.47
N THR A 363 -13.72 -11.13 -6.07
CA THR A 363 -14.32 -10.77 -4.78
C THR A 363 -15.52 -9.87 -5.00
N ASN A 364 -16.60 -10.17 -4.30
CA ASN A 364 -17.73 -9.27 -4.08
C ASN A 364 -17.73 -8.90 -2.61
N ALA A 365 -17.45 -7.64 -2.29
CA ALA A 365 -17.46 -7.16 -0.92
C ALA A 365 -18.59 -6.16 -0.70
N TYR A 366 -19.10 -6.11 0.52
CA TYR A 366 -20.17 -5.21 0.91
C TYR A 366 -20.04 -4.89 2.40
N GLY A 367 -20.48 -3.72 2.77
CA GLY A 367 -20.40 -3.35 4.17
C GLY A 367 -21.13 -2.06 4.49
N GLY A 368 -21.07 -1.72 5.76
CA GLY A 368 -21.60 -0.48 6.25
C GLY A 368 -21.16 -0.19 7.66
N ALA A 369 -21.23 1.09 8.02
CA ALA A 369 -20.92 1.55 9.36
C ALA A 369 -21.88 2.69 9.74
N GLY A 370 -22.13 2.83 11.03
CA GLY A 370 -22.88 3.93 11.59
C GLY A 370 -22.28 4.40 12.91
N GLN A 371 -22.29 5.70 13.14
CA GLN A 371 -21.85 6.28 14.40
C GLN A 371 -22.71 7.46 14.81
N VAL A 372 -22.70 7.73 16.09
CA VAL A 372 -23.25 8.93 16.73
C VAL A 372 -22.09 9.73 17.28
N THR A 373 -22.08 11.02 17.04
CA THR A 373 -21.12 11.98 17.59
C THR A 373 -21.86 13.00 18.47
N GLU A 374 -21.42 13.14 19.71
CA GLU A 374 -21.94 14.13 20.66
C GLU A 374 -20.80 15.04 21.13
N THR A 375 -20.96 16.37 20.97
CA THR A 375 -19.93 17.38 21.29
C THR A 375 -20.34 18.32 22.43
N GLY A 376 -21.30 17.92 23.23
CA GLY A 376 -21.82 18.71 24.37
C GLY A 376 -20.88 18.73 25.58
N ASP A 377 -21.40 19.19 26.69
CA ASP A 377 -20.70 19.23 27.97
C ASP A 377 -21.08 18.01 28.83
N LEU A 378 -20.06 17.27 29.31
CA LEU A 378 -20.22 16.20 30.27
C LEU A 378 -19.69 16.68 31.63
N PHE A 379 -20.53 16.70 32.67
CA PHE A 379 -20.19 17.21 34.00
C PHE A 379 -19.65 18.66 34.01
N GLY A 380 -20.06 19.49 33.04
CA GLY A 380 -19.58 20.86 32.89
C GLY A 380 -18.19 20.99 32.24
N LEU A 381 -17.66 19.91 31.68
CA LEU A 381 -16.44 19.87 30.90
C LEU A 381 -16.77 19.61 29.43
N LYS A 382 -16.09 20.27 28.50
CA LYS A 382 -16.25 19.99 27.07
C LYS A 382 -15.89 18.54 26.76
N ASN A 383 -16.79 17.90 26.04
CA ASN A 383 -16.72 16.48 25.72
C ASN A 383 -16.87 16.26 24.21
N HIS A 384 -16.23 15.21 23.70
CA HIS A 384 -16.42 14.73 22.34
C HIS A 384 -16.53 13.21 22.40
N LEU A 385 -17.76 12.72 22.34
CA LEU A 385 -18.07 11.28 22.35
C LEU A 385 -18.40 10.82 20.93
N VAL A 386 -17.79 9.73 20.51
CA VAL A 386 -18.12 8.99 19.28
C VAL A 386 -18.41 7.54 19.68
N ALA A 387 -19.54 6.99 19.22
CA ALA A 387 -19.86 5.58 19.41
C ALA A 387 -20.51 5.02 18.15
N GLY A 388 -20.13 3.83 17.74
CA GLY A 388 -20.59 3.26 16.48
C GLY A 388 -20.36 1.77 16.33
N ALA A 389 -20.77 1.27 15.19
CA ALA A 389 -20.57 -0.12 14.76
C ALA A 389 -20.30 -0.19 13.26
N SER A 390 -19.60 -1.25 12.86
CA SER A 390 -19.31 -1.55 11.45
C SER A 390 -19.50 -3.03 11.16
N PHE A 391 -19.80 -3.32 9.90
CA PHE A 391 -19.85 -4.65 9.34
C PHE A 391 -19.24 -4.60 7.93
N ASP A 392 -18.35 -5.57 7.63
CA ASP A 392 -17.76 -5.78 6.32
C ASP A 392 -17.87 -7.28 6.00
N GLY A 393 -18.45 -7.63 4.86
CA GLY A 393 -18.60 -9.01 4.38
C GLY A 393 -18.04 -9.16 2.98
N ALA A 394 -17.55 -10.34 2.65
CA ALA A 394 -17.06 -10.63 1.30
C ALA A 394 -17.28 -12.09 0.90
N GLU A 395 -17.50 -12.28 -0.40
CA GLU A 395 -17.51 -13.57 -1.06
C GLU A 395 -16.39 -13.58 -2.10
N THR A 396 -15.39 -14.46 -1.92
CA THR A 396 -14.23 -14.54 -2.80
C THR A 396 -14.13 -15.92 -3.45
N GLU A 397 -13.93 -15.95 -4.76
CA GLU A 397 -13.51 -17.15 -5.50
C GLU A 397 -12.04 -16.98 -5.88
N PHE A 398 -11.20 -17.90 -5.40
CA PHE A 398 -9.80 -17.98 -5.79
C PHE A 398 -9.53 -19.24 -6.60
N SER A 399 -8.68 -19.11 -7.64
CA SER A 399 -8.18 -20.25 -8.41
C SER A 399 -6.72 -20.02 -8.81
N ALA A 400 -5.94 -21.11 -8.79
CA ALA A 400 -4.56 -21.13 -9.24
C ALA A 400 -4.28 -22.33 -10.13
N THR A 401 -3.42 -22.14 -11.14
CA THR A 401 -2.97 -23.18 -12.06
C THR A 401 -1.52 -22.94 -12.44
N ALA A 402 -0.71 -23.98 -12.44
CA ALA A 402 0.69 -23.94 -12.87
C ALA A 402 0.90 -24.72 -14.16
N PHE A 403 1.80 -24.22 -15.02
CA PHE A 403 2.15 -24.82 -16.29
C PHE A 403 3.65 -25.00 -16.38
N ILE A 404 4.15 -26.23 -16.57
CA ILE A 404 5.55 -26.48 -16.80
C ILE A 404 5.95 -26.15 -18.24
N GLY A 405 7.08 -25.50 -18.40
CA GLY A 405 7.69 -25.15 -19.67
C GLY A 405 9.19 -24.90 -19.55
N GLY A 406 9.72 -24.07 -20.39
CA GLY A 406 11.11 -23.63 -20.38
C GLY A 406 11.21 -22.12 -20.25
N LEU A 407 12.41 -21.66 -19.89
CA LEU A 407 12.75 -20.25 -19.82
C LEU A 407 13.67 -19.90 -20.98
N SER A 408 13.28 -18.90 -21.80
CA SER A 408 14.15 -18.38 -22.86
C SER A 408 15.49 -17.92 -22.26
N PRO A 409 16.63 -18.43 -22.72
CA PRO A 409 17.93 -18.12 -22.11
C PRO A 409 18.35 -16.64 -22.26
N VAL A 410 17.78 -15.93 -23.20
CA VAL A 410 18.09 -14.51 -23.52
C VAL A 410 17.02 -13.57 -22.99
N THR A 411 15.77 -13.77 -23.41
CA THR A 411 14.66 -12.86 -23.04
C THR A 411 14.07 -13.16 -21.66
N ARG A 412 14.39 -14.32 -21.09
CA ARG A 412 13.91 -14.76 -19.78
C ARG A 412 12.39 -14.94 -19.69
N VAL A 413 11.72 -15.04 -20.84
CA VAL A 413 10.26 -15.27 -20.94
C VAL A 413 9.99 -16.77 -20.88
N TYR A 414 8.94 -17.14 -20.15
CA TYR A 414 8.39 -18.51 -20.20
C TYR A 414 8.02 -18.90 -21.62
N ILE A 415 8.48 -20.06 -22.03
CA ILE A 415 8.18 -20.71 -23.31
C ILE A 415 7.88 -22.18 -23.05
N GLY A 416 6.98 -22.75 -23.79
CA GLY A 416 6.81 -24.18 -23.67
C GLY A 416 5.45 -24.72 -24.08
N PRO A 417 5.27 -26.05 -23.94
CA PRO A 417 4.06 -26.75 -24.36
C PRO A 417 2.85 -26.43 -23.49
N GLY A 418 3.02 -25.75 -22.31
CA GLY A 418 1.92 -25.43 -21.42
C GLY A 418 1.29 -26.69 -20.78
N ILE A 419 2.13 -27.62 -20.33
CA ILE A 419 1.65 -28.84 -19.63
C ILE A 419 1.15 -28.41 -18.25
N VAL A 420 -0.11 -28.66 -17.96
CA VAL A 420 -0.70 -28.40 -16.64
C VAL A 420 -0.13 -29.39 -15.64
N ILE A 421 0.45 -28.87 -14.57
CA ILE A 421 0.90 -29.65 -13.42
C ILE A 421 -0.33 -29.99 -12.57
N ASP A 422 -0.42 -31.24 -12.14
CA ASP A 422 -1.43 -31.70 -11.18
C ASP A 422 -0.77 -32.79 -10.34
N GLU A 423 -0.46 -32.44 -9.13
CA GLU A 423 0.32 -33.27 -8.23
C GLU A 423 -0.47 -33.53 -6.95
N PRO A 424 -0.80 -34.79 -6.62
CA PRO A 424 -1.44 -35.14 -5.36
C PRO A 424 -0.63 -34.64 -4.16
N GLY A 425 -1.26 -33.87 -3.28
CA GLY A 425 -0.58 -33.22 -2.15
C GLY A 425 0.16 -31.93 -2.53
N ASN A 426 0.12 -31.52 -3.79
CA ASN A 426 0.54 -30.23 -4.30
C ASN A 426 -0.64 -29.39 -4.72
N ASN A 427 -0.47 -28.13 -4.66
CA ASN A 427 -1.42 -27.07 -4.54
C ASN A 427 -1.98 -26.58 -5.86
N VAL A 428 -1.78 -27.28 -6.95
CA VAL A 428 -2.27 -26.87 -8.25
C VAL A 428 -2.83 -28.07 -9.03
N PRO A 429 -3.99 -27.90 -9.63
CA PRO A 429 -4.82 -26.71 -9.62
C PRO A 429 -5.61 -26.53 -8.30
N VAL A 430 -5.68 -25.30 -7.82
CA VAL A 430 -6.43 -24.92 -6.61
C VAL A 430 -7.72 -24.23 -7.00
N ARG A 431 -8.78 -24.50 -6.27
CA ARG A 431 -10.00 -23.75 -6.32
C ARG A 431 -10.67 -23.72 -4.96
N VAL A 432 -10.84 -22.51 -4.40
CA VAL A 432 -11.46 -22.31 -3.09
C VAL A 432 -12.48 -21.18 -3.16
N ALA A 433 -13.63 -21.40 -2.53
CA ALA A 433 -14.63 -20.37 -2.25
C ALA A 433 -14.48 -19.94 -0.80
N ILE A 434 -14.54 -18.64 -0.55
CA ILE A 434 -14.26 -18.02 0.75
C ILE A 434 -15.40 -17.08 1.07
N SER A 435 -15.87 -17.11 2.32
CA SER A 435 -16.81 -16.14 2.87
C SER A 435 -16.22 -15.50 4.11
N ASP A 436 -16.12 -14.17 4.10
CA ASP A 436 -15.59 -13.38 5.20
C ASP A 436 -16.70 -12.53 5.83
N ALA A 437 -16.73 -12.46 7.16
CA ALA A 437 -17.61 -11.59 7.91
C ALA A 437 -16.86 -10.91 9.07
N TYR A 438 -16.71 -9.61 9.00
CA TYR A 438 -16.06 -8.78 10.02
C TYR A 438 -17.08 -7.84 10.64
N ALA A 439 -17.21 -7.88 11.96
CA ALA A 439 -18.11 -7.00 12.70
C ALA A 439 -17.36 -6.31 13.85
N GLY A 440 -17.72 -5.07 14.16
CA GLY A 440 -17.12 -4.38 15.28
C GLY A 440 -18.00 -3.29 15.88
N GLY A 441 -17.89 -3.13 17.20
CA GLY A 441 -18.51 -2.03 17.93
C GLY A 441 -17.43 -1.20 18.62
N PHE A 442 -17.51 0.11 18.55
CA PHE A 442 -16.49 1.01 19.09
C PHE A 442 -17.09 2.21 19.83
N ALA A 443 -16.30 2.75 20.74
CA ALA A 443 -16.58 4.04 21.37
C ALA A 443 -15.26 4.76 21.69
N SER A 444 -15.29 6.07 21.60
CA SER A 444 -14.21 6.97 22.01
C SER A 444 -14.79 8.21 22.65
N ASP A 445 -14.22 8.57 23.79
CA ASP A 445 -14.61 9.76 24.54
C ASP A 445 -13.39 10.63 24.83
N THR A 446 -13.40 11.89 24.40
CA THR A 446 -12.36 12.87 24.66
C THR A 446 -12.91 13.95 25.59
N LEU A 447 -12.47 13.95 26.83
CA LEU A 447 -12.88 14.89 27.87
C LEU A 447 -11.81 15.95 28.10
N ASN A 448 -12.14 17.21 27.90
CA ASN A 448 -11.26 18.33 28.24
C ASN A 448 -11.31 18.60 29.74
N ILE A 449 -10.43 17.93 30.53
CA ILE A 449 -10.34 18.05 31.99
C ILE A 449 -10.05 19.51 32.40
N THR A 450 -9.23 20.19 31.61
CA THR A 450 -8.97 21.62 31.69
C THR A 450 -8.91 22.20 30.29
N LYS A 451 -8.74 23.52 30.16
CA LYS A 451 -8.47 24.13 28.84
C LYS A 451 -7.18 23.66 28.16
N ALA A 452 -6.25 23.10 28.94
CA ALA A 452 -4.95 22.66 28.47
C ALA A 452 -4.80 21.13 28.47
N LEU A 453 -5.59 20.38 29.22
CA LEU A 453 -5.45 18.95 29.39
C LEU A 453 -6.70 18.23 28.89
N ALA A 454 -6.55 17.33 27.93
CA ALA A 454 -7.60 16.43 27.47
C ALA A 454 -7.19 14.96 27.72
N LEU A 455 -8.18 14.16 28.10
CA LEU A 455 -8.11 12.72 28.28
C LEU A 455 -8.97 12.07 27.21
N THR A 456 -8.41 11.18 26.44
CA THR A 456 -9.15 10.33 25.51
C THR A 456 -9.14 8.88 26.01
N VAL A 457 -10.30 8.26 26.07
CA VAL A 457 -10.47 6.83 26.36
C VAL A 457 -11.29 6.22 25.26
N SER A 458 -10.80 5.15 24.67
CA SER A 458 -11.48 4.49 23.57
C SER A 458 -11.33 2.98 23.62
N GLY A 459 -12.16 2.30 22.86
CA GLY A 459 -12.08 0.87 22.72
C GLY A 459 -12.95 0.37 21.58
N ARG A 460 -12.56 -0.78 21.05
CA ARG A 460 -13.28 -1.48 20.00
C ARG A 460 -13.30 -2.97 20.24
N PHE A 461 -14.45 -3.58 20.10
CA PHE A 461 -14.59 -5.02 20.00
C PHE A 461 -14.64 -5.39 18.52
N ASN A 462 -13.77 -6.30 18.10
CA ASN A 462 -13.74 -6.88 16.76
C ASN A 462 -14.14 -8.35 16.82
N PHE A 463 -14.93 -8.79 15.84
CA PHE A 463 -15.24 -10.16 15.53
C PHE A 463 -14.95 -10.40 14.05
N ALA A 464 -14.28 -11.51 13.74
CA ALA A 464 -13.99 -11.95 12.38
C ALA A 464 -14.33 -13.42 12.25
N GLU A 465 -15.06 -13.78 11.20
CA GLU A 465 -15.35 -15.16 10.80
C GLU A 465 -14.92 -15.34 9.35
N ILE A 466 -14.18 -16.42 9.08
CA ILE A 466 -13.60 -16.72 7.78
C ILE A 466 -13.88 -18.20 7.48
N ASP A 467 -14.68 -18.44 6.46
CA ASP A 467 -15.05 -19.77 5.98
C ASP A 467 -14.35 -20.06 4.66
N LEU A 468 -13.61 -21.15 4.60
CA LEU A 468 -13.00 -21.67 3.38
C LEU A 468 -13.71 -22.95 2.94
N ALA A 469 -14.06 -23.06 1.67
CA ALA A 469 -14.67 -24.23 1.07
C ALA A 469 -13.86 -24.69 -0.14
N ASP A 470 -13.11 -25.76 0.00
CA ASP A 470 -12.36 -26.36 -1.09
C ASP A 470 -13.30 -26.86 -2.20
N GLN A 471 -13.01 -26.44 -3.42
CA GLN A 471 -13.73 -26.88 -4.64
C GLN A 471 -12.83 -27.69 -5.58
N GLY A 472 -11.54 -27.83 -5.25
CA GLY A 472 -10.55 -28.60 -5.97
C GLY A 472 -10.42 -30.04 -5.54
N GLY A 473 -10.93 -30.41 -4.36
CA GLY A 473 -10.86 -31.76 -3.78
C GLY A 473 -9.61 -32.00 -2.92
N GLY A 474 -8.98 -30.91 -2.41
CA GLY A 474 -7.90 -30.92 -1.42
C GLY A 474 -8.42 -30.73 0.02
N ASP A 475 -7.58 -30.22 0.91
CA ASP A 475 -7.83 -30.07 2.35
C ASP A 475 -8.00 -28.59 2.77
N LEU A 476 -8.47 -27.72 1.86
CA LEU A 476 -8.63 -26.26 2.10
C LEU A 476 -9.99 -25.88 2.73
N THR A 477 -10.72 -26.81 3.32
CA THR A 477 -11.99 -26.51 3.98
C THR A 477 -11.79 -26.25 5.46
N GLY A 478 -12.17 -25.06 5.92
CA GLY A 478 -12.05 -24.67 7.33
C GLY A 478 -12.98 -23.54 7.72
N ASN A 479 -13.23 -23.40 9.01
CA ASN A 479 -13.98 -22.29 9.61
C ASN A 479 -13.16 -21.70 10.75
N HIS A 480 -12.89 -20.41 10.70
CA HIS A 480 -12.08 -19.71 11.67
C HIS A 480 -12.85 -18.52 12.24
N ALA A 481 -12.86 -18.40 13.57
CA ALA A 481 -13.48 -17.28 14.25
C ALA A 481 -12.53 -16.64 15.27
N TYR A 482 -12.42 -15.32 15.20
CA TYR A 482 -11.56 -14.51 16.05
C TYR A 482 -12.37 -13.41 16.69
N ALA A 483 -12.11 -13.17 17.98
CA ALA A 483 -12.78 -12.10 18.71
C ALA A 483 -11.80 -11.42 19.67
N ARG A 484 -11.83 -10.09 19.73
CA ARG A 484 -10.98 -9.33 20.66
C ARG A 484 -11.56 -7.97 21.00
N PHE A 485 -11.36 -7.56 22.24
CA PHE A 485 -11.51 -6.17 22.67
C PHE A 485 -10.16 -5.47 22.69
N ASN A 486 -10.05 -4.33 22.02
CA ASN A 486 -8.86 -3.50 21.90
C ASN A 486 -9.09 -2.17 22.63
N PRO A 487 -8.52 -1.98 23.82
CA PRO A 487 -8.59 -0.71 24.55
C PRO A 487 -7.56 0.29 24.02
N ALA A 488 -7.86 1.59 24.22
CA ALA A 488 -6.87 2.65 24.10
C ALA A 488 -7.16 3.78 25.08
N ALA A 489 -6.11 4.46 25.52
CA ALA A 489 -6.21 5.64 26.36
C ALA A 489 -5.03 6.57 26.12
N GLY A 490 -5.27 7.88 26.20
CA GLY A 490 -4.19 8.84 26.02
C GLY A 490 -4.51 10.21 26.59
N LEU A 491 -3.46 10.99 26.75
CA LEU A 491 -3.50 12.35 27.27
C LEU A 491 -2.84 13.30 26.29
N THR A 492 -3.42 14.48 26.16
CA THR A 492 -2.80 15.63 25.47
C THR A 492 -2.74 16.81 26.44
N TYR A 493 -1.60 17.50 26.42
CA TYR A 493 -1.38 18.69 27.24
C TYR A 493 -0.85 19.84 26.37
N THR A 494 -1.71 20.82 26.12
CA THR A 494 -1.33 22.06 25.42
C THR A 494 -0.78 23.06 26.42
N ALA A 495 0.54 23.03 26.61
CA ALA A 495 1.24 23.91 27.56
C ALA A 495 1.21 25.38 27.14
N ALA A 496 1.21 25.60 25.81
CA ALA A 496 1.14 26.91 25.19
C ALA A 496 0.59 26.75 23.75
N PRO A 497 0.15 27.83 23.06
CA PRO A 497 -0.29 27.73 21.66
C PRO A 497 0.74 27.12 20.72
N TRP A 498 2.02 27.20 21.10
CA TRP A 498 3.12 26.65 20.32
C TRP A 498 3.64 25.30 20.82
N LEU A 499 3.06 24.68 21.87
CA LEU A 499 3.54 23.41 22.42
C LEU A 499 2.39 22.56 22.92
N THR A 500 2.16 21.44 22.26
CA THR A 500 1.32 20.34 22.73
C THR A 500 2.15 19.09 22.91
N ALA A 501 2.09 18.49 24.10
CA ALA A 501 2.62 17.17 24.40
C ALA A 501 1.50 16.15 24.38
N TYR A 502 1.77 14.93 23.95
CA TYR A 502 0.82 13.82 24.00
C TYR A 502 1.51 12.52 24.41
N ALA A 503 0.72 11.61 24.98
CA ALA A 503 1.12 10.23 25.24
C ALA A 503 -0.13 9.36 25.23
N GLY A 504 0.00 8.16 24.66
CA GLY A 504 -1.09 7.19 24.52
C GLY A 504 -0.62 5.76 24.56
N TYR A 505 -1.56 4.88 24.89
CA TYR A 505 -1.49 3.43 24.77
C TYR A 505 -2.66 2.95 23.95
N ALA A 506 -2.42 2.03 23.03
CA ALA A 506 -3.45 1.42 22.20
C ALA A 506 -3.15 -0.06 21.95
N GLU A 507 -4.19 -0.88 21.90
CA GLU A 507 -4.13 -2.22 21.36
C GLU A 507 -4.85 -2.28 20.03
N ALA A 508 -4.34 -3.10 19.10
CA ALA A 508 -4.97 -3.41 17.83
C ALA A 508 -4.78 -4.89 17.50
N ASN A 509 -5.69 -5.47 16.72
CA ASN A 509 -5.55 -6.85 16.28
C ASN A 509 -5.74 -7.01 14.78
N ARG A 510 -5.15 -8.07 14.24
CA ARG A 510 -5.32 -8.55 12.89
C ARG A 510 -5.72 -10.02 12.90
N ALA A 511 -6.86 -10.37 12.32
CA ALA A 511 -7.17 -11.75 12.01
C ALA A 511 -6.25 -12.24 10.89
N PRO A 512 -5.86 -13.52 10.85
CA PRO A 512 -5.25 -14.10 9.66
C PRO A 512 -6.12 -13.87 8.43
N THR A 513 -5.51 -13.64 7.28
CA THR A 513 -6.23 -13.48 6.02
C THR A 513 -6.59 -14.84 5.42
N PRO A 514 -7.61 -14.96 4.56
CA PRO A 514 -7.87 -16.19 3.80
C PRO A 514 -6.65 -16.72 3.06
N ALA A 515 -5.83 -15.82 2.50
CA ALA A 515 -4.59 -16.19 1.83
C ALA A 515 -3.58 -16.85 2.79
N GLU A 516 -3.43 -16.34 4.01
CA GLU A 516 -2.56 -16.92 5.04
C GLU A 516 -3.11 -18.26 5.55
N LEU A 517 -4.41 -18.35 5.84
CA LEU A 517 -5.06 -19.58 6.28
C LEU A 517 -5.00 -20.67 5.23
N SER A 518 -4.99 -20.33 3.95
CA SER A 518 -4.88 -21.29 2.86
C SER A 518 -3.45 -21.81 2.63
N CYS A 519 -2.45 -21.30 3.35
CA CYS A 519 -1.06 -21.63 3.13
C CYS A 519 -0.24 -21.63 4.42
N ALA A 520 -0.50 -22.54 5.32
CA ALA A 520 0.24 -22.52 6.55
C ALA A 520 0.63 -23.93 7.04
N GLY A 521 1.79 -23.98 7.71
CA GLY A 521 2.41 -25.15 8.26
C GLY A 521 3.41 -25.84 7.31
N PRO A 522 4.49 -26.39 7.89
CA PRO A 522 5.62 -26.97 7.14
C PRO A 522 5.23 -28.22 6.34
N GLU A 523 4.23 -28.98 6.79
CA GLU A 523 3.72 -30.19 6.12
C GLU A 523 2.99 -29.84 4.81
N ASN A 524 2.49 -28.61 4.73
CA ASN A 524 1.61 -28.12 3.67
C ASN A 524 2.15 -26.83 3.07
N SER A 525 3.46 -26.76 2.77
CA SER A 525 4.06 -25.58 2.18
C SER A 525 3.62 -25.35 0.74
N CYS A 526 3.33 -24.11 0.40
CA CYS A 526 2.82 -23.68 -0.89
C CYS A 526 3.90 -23.31 -1.88
N SER A 527 3.64 -23.38 -3.16
CA SER A 527 4.45 -22.70 -4.17
C SER A 527 4.42 -21.18 -3.93
N LEU A 528 5.58 -20.52 -4.01
CA LEU A 528 5.69 -19.06 -3.83
C LEU A 528 4.78 -18.22 -4.75
N ALA A 529 4.34 -18.80 -5.84
CA ALA A 529 3.45 -18.14 -6.80
C ALA A 529 2.01 -18.62 -6.74
N ASN A 530 1.78 -19.82 -6.19
CA ASN A 530 0.46 -20.43 -6.02
C ASN A 530 0.34 -20.86 -4.57
N PHE A 531 -0.18 -19.99 -3.73
CA PHE A 531 -0.45 -20.27 -2.33
C PHE A 531 -1.59 -21.28 -2.23
N PHE A 532 -1.53 -22.29 -1.36
CA PHE A 532 -2.69 -23.10 -0.92
C PHE A 532 -2.44 -24.60 -0.82
N VAL A 533 -2.32 -25.13 0.40
CA VAL A 533 -2.33 -26.59 0.64
C VAL A 533 -3.08 -27.03 1.88
N GLY A 534 -3.30 -26.22 2.86
CA GLY A 534 -3.87 -26.70 4.12
C GLY A 534 -4.39 -25.58 4.99
N ASP A 535 -5.25 -25.94 5.91
CA ASP A 535 -5.91 -25.03 6.84
C ASP A 535 -5.34 -25.22 8.26
N PRO A 536 -4.37 -24.40 8.71
CA PRO A 536 -3.85 -24.49 10.06
C PRO A 536 -4.51 -23.49 11.00
N ASP A 537 -4.42 -23.81 12.26
CA ASP A 537 -4.78 -22.92 13.37
C ASP A 537 -3.80 -21.74 13.51
N LEU A 538 -3.91 -20.72 12.63
CA LEU A 538 -3.22 -19.46 12.86
C LEU A 538 -3.96 -18.65 13.93
N LYS A 539 -3.19 -18.06 14.84
CA LYS A 539 -3.72 -17.13 15.83
C LYS A 539 -3.76 -15.71 15.26
N GLN A 540 -4.68 -14.89 15.75
CA GLN A 540 -4.70 -13.47 15.46
C GLN A 540 -3.45 -12.78 16.02
N VAL A 541 -2.92 -11.81 15.27
CA VAL A 541 -1.84 -10.93 15.71
C VAL A 541 -2.40 -9.86 16.63
N VAL A 542 -1.70 -9.55 17.72
CA VAL A 542 -2.06 -8.48 18.64
C VAL A 542 -0.90 -7.53 18.84
N ALA A 543 -1.12 -6.26 18.51
CA ALA A 543 -0.16 -5.19 18.74
C ALA A 543 -0.49 -4.41 20.02
N HIS A 544 0.53 -4.16 20.82
CA HIS A 544 0.50 -3.32 22.02
C HIS A 544 1.41 -2.12 21.78
N THR A 545 0.82 -0.94 21.57
CA THR A 545 1.57 0.26 21.17
C THR A 545 1.54 1.31 22.27
N VAL A 546 2.71 1.86 22.58
CA VAL A 546 2.88 3.08 23.37
C VAL A 546 3.43 4.16 22.46
N GLU A 547 2.79 5.31 22.43
CA GLU A 547 3.24 6.48 21.68
C GLU A 547 3.37 7.70 22.60
N ALA A 548 4.34 8.57 22.31
CA ALA A 548 4.47 9.87 22.97
C ALA A 548 5.12 10.88 22.02
N GLY A 549 4.74 12.14 22.12
CA GLY A 549 5.33 13.14 21.24
C GLY A 549 5.08 14.58 21.67
N LEU A 550 5.69 15.48 20.91
CA LEU A 550 5.56 16.92 21.03
C LEU A 550 5.26 17.50 19.64
N ARG A 551 4.27 18.38 19.57
CA ARG A 551 3.94 19.08 18.33
C ARG A 551 3.63 20.53 18.59
N GLY A 552 3.83 21.35 17.57
CA GLY A 552 3.50 22.77 17.69
C GLY A 552 4.06 23.61 16.55
N HIS A 553 3.82 24.91 16.66
CA HIS A 553 4.38 25.88 15.72
C HIS A 553 4.64 27.20 16.40
N VAL A 554 5.62 27.93 15.89
CA VAL A 554 5.99 29.26 16.37
C VAL A 554 5.86 30.25 15.21
N GLU A 555 5.06 31.29 15.40
CA GLU A 555 5.00 32.44 14.49
C GLU A 555 6.22 33.33 14.78
N LEU A 556 7.23 33.31 13.91
CA LEU A 556 8.47 34.09 14.07
C LEU A 556 8.29 35.54 13.61
N ALA A 557 7.45 35.75 12.60
CA ALA A 557 7.08 37.06 12.05
C ALA A 557 5.78 36.92 11.25
N THR A 558 5.22 38.01 10.72
CA THR A 558 4.12 37.95 9.78
C THR A 558 4.49 37.06 8.58
N ASP A 559 3.65 36.07 8.26
CA ASP A 559 3.87 35.08 7.20
C ASP A 559 5.16 34.23 7.35
N THR A 560 5.70 34.14 8.58
CA THR A 560 6.88 33.33 8.89
C THR A 560 6.59 32.39 10.03
N ARG A 561 6.43 31.08 9.72
CA ARG A 561 6.04 30.05 10.67
C ARG A 561 7.09 28.93 10.69
N LEU A 562 7.46 28.50 11.89
CA LEU A 562 8.24 27.30 12.15
C LEU A 562 7.33 26.28 12.82
N GLY A 563 7.03 25.18 12.13
CA GLY A 563 6.34 24.03 12.66
C GLY A 563 7.31 22.94 13.09
N TYR A 564 6.92 22.12 14.05
CA TYR A 564 7.68 20.95 14.46
C TYR A 564 6.76 19.83 14.96
N ASP A 565 7.22 18.61 14.76
CA ASP A 565 6.61 17.38 15.27
C ASP A 565 7.70 16.40 15.67
N LEU A 566 7.61 15.87 16.89
CA LEU A 566 8.48 14.84 17.42
C LEU A 566 7.61 13.71 17.92
N SER A 567 7.81 12.50 17.45
CA SER A 567 7.08 11.33 17.90
C SER A 567 8.01 10.20 18.26
N PHE A 568 7.59 9.40 19.23
CA PHE A 568 8.22 8.14 19.63
C PHE A 568 7.15 7.07 19.72
N PHE A 569 7.45 5.88 19.23
CA PHE A 569 6.58 4.73 19.31
C PHE A 569 7.34 3.49 19.76
N HIS A 570 6.61 2.59 20.44
CA HIS A 570 7.07 1.26 20.80
C HIS A 570 5.89 0.32 20.68
N THR A 571 6.01 -0.67 19.79
CA THR A 571 4.97 -1.65 19.51
C THR A 571 5.53 -3.06 19.65
N ASP A 572 4.95 -3.84 20.54
CA ASP A 572 5.13 -5.30 20.62
C ASP A 572 3.95 -5.97 19.92
N SER A 573 4.23 -6.83 18.93
CA SER A 573 3.23 -7.64 18.22
C SER A 573 3.37 -9.09 18.68
N ASP A 574 2.36 -9.57 19.40
CA ASP A 574 2.28 -10.96 19.84
C ASP A 574 1.66 -11.84 18.75
N ASP A 575 2.14 -13.09 18.66
CA ASP A 575 1.73 -14.09 17.67
C ASP A 575 1.80 -13.53 16.23
N ASP A 576 2.86 -12.76 15.91
CA ASP A 576 3.04 -12.16 14.58
C ASP A 576 3.12 -13.25 13.51
N ILE A 577 2.42 -13.03 12.39
CA ILE A 577 2.37 -13.97 11.26
C ILE A 577 3.41 -13.54 10.25
N VAL A 578 4.34 -14.44 9.94
CA VAL A 578 5.38 -14.20 8.94
C VAL A 578 5.37 -15.31 7.89
N PHE A 579 5.94 -14.97 6.74
CA PHE A 579 6.14 -15.89 5.63
C PHE A 579 7.47 -16.62 5.83
N ILE A 580 7.45 -17.95 5.95
CA ILE A 580 8.59 -18.82 6.27
C ILE A 580 8.93 -19.68 5.07
N ASN A 581 10.20 -19.66 4.67
CA ASN A 581 10.69 -20.53 3.60
C ASN A 581 10.61 -22.02 3.99
N SER A 582 10.08 -22.84 3.09
CA SER A 582 10.03 -24.29 3.25
C SER A 582 11.37 -24.93 2.90
N VAL A 583 11.61 -26.13 3.43
CA VAL A 583 12.74 -27.00 3.00
C VAL A 583 12.60 -27.45 1.54
N THR A 584 11.39 -27.40 0.98
CA THR A 584 11.14 -27.63 -0.44
C THR A 584 11.41 -26.34 -1.21
N LEU A 585 12.29 -26.41 -2.22
CA LEU A 585 12.70 -25.25 -3.01
C LEU A 585 11.48 -24.54 -3.62
N ASN A 586 11.48 -23.20 -3.59
CA ASN A 586 10.42 -22.32 -4.06
C ASN A 586 9.06 -22.53 -3.38
N ARG A 587 9.05 -23.07 -2.17
CA ARG A 587 7.87 -23.16 -1.32
C ARG A 587 8.06 -22.41 -0.02
N ALA A 588 6.95 -21.96 0.53
CA ALA A 588 6.89 -21.28 1.82
C ALA A 588 5.52 -21.49 2.46
N PHE A 589 5.36 -21.06 3.70
CA PHE A 589 4.11 -21.12 4.44
C PHE A 589 4.03 -19.98 5.46
N PHE A 590 2.85 -19.68 5.94
CA PHE A 590 2.65 -18.72 7.03
C PHE A 590 2.66 -19.43 8.38
N ALA A 591 3.25 -18.78 9.37
CA ALA A 591 3.21 -19.24 10.75
C ALA A 591 3.29 -18.08 11.73
N ASN A 592 2.71 -18.29 12.92
CA ASN A 592 2.95 -17.40 14.06
C ASN A 592 4.35 -17.66 14.61
N VAL A 593 5.22 -16.65 14.56
CA VAL A 593 6.63 -16.75 15.05
C VAL A 593 6.81 -16.26 16.48
N GLY A 594 5.73 -16.01 17.21
CA GLY A 594 5.76 -15.42 18.52
C GLY A 594 5.78 -13.90 18.47
N GLN A 595 6.72 -13.26 19.18
CA GLN A 595 6.71 -11.81 19.31
C GLN A 595 7.71 -11.14 18.36
N THR A 596 7.27 -10.05 17.74
CA THR A 596 8.12 -9.07 17.05
C THR A 596 7.97 -7.71 17.71
N ARG A 597 8.96 -6.83 17.54
CA ARG A 597 8.98 -5.47 18.09
C ARG A 597 9.30 -4.48 17.01
N ARG A 598 8.62 -3.34 17.05
CA ARG A 598 8.92 -2.17 16.24
C ARG A 598 8.99 -0.96 17.16
N GLU A 599 10.15 -0.32 17.24
CA GLU A 599 10.33 0.85 18.07
C GLU A 599 11.12 1.93 17.33
N GLY A 600 10.85 3.19 17.65
CA GLY A 600 11.53 4.27 16.97
C GLY A 600 10.96 5.64 17.27
N GLY A 601 11.24 6.56 16.38
CA GLY A 601 10.70 7.91 16.46
C GLY A 601 10.96 8.72 15.21
N SER A 602 10.19 9.77 15.03
CA SER A 602 10.33 10.73 13.96
C SER A 602 10.52 12.15 14.48
N ALA A 603 11.23 12.96 13.73
CA ALA A 603 11.41 14.37 13.98
C ALA A 603 11.19 15.13 12.68
N ARG A 604 10.16 15.96 12.63
CA ARG A 604 9.84 16.82 11.50
C ARG A 604 9.96 18.28 11.89
N VAL A 605 10.55 19.07 11.00
CA VAL A 605 10.60 20.54 11.09
C VAL A 605 10.14 21.11 9.76
N ASP A 606 9.17 22.02 9.82
CA ASP A 606 8.63 22.73 8.67
C ASP A 606 8.90 24.23 8.83
N LEU A 607 9.46 24.86 7.82
CA LEU A 607 9.68 26.31 7.78
C LEU A 607 8.88 26.91 6.62
N LYS A 608 7.98 27.84 6.94
CA LYS A 608 7.24 28.62 5.95
C LYS A 608 7.65 30.09 6.04
N LEU A 609 8.16 30.60 4.94
CA LEU A 609 8.50 32.02 4.71
C LEU A 609 7.57 32.56 3.61
N PRO A 610 7.51 33.90 3.38
CA PRO A 610 6.62 34.48 2.36
C PRO A 610 6.81 33.93 0.93
N ARG A 611 8.00 33.43 0.61
CA ARG A 611 8.35 32.91 -0.73
C ARG A 611 9.05 31.57 -0.72
N ILE A 612 9.27 30.98 0.43
CA ILE A 612 10.01 29.73 0.58
C ILE A 612 9.27 28.85 1.57
N SER A 613 9.07 27.60 1.24
CA SER A 613 8.69 26.55 2.18
C SER A 613 9.76 25.46 2.17
N ALA A 614 10.08 24.94 3.33
CA ALA A 614 11.04 23.86 3.48
C ALA A 614 10.61 22.91 4.59
N TYR A 615 10.95 21.64 4.44
CA TYR A 615 10.81 20.67 5.51
C TYR A 615 12.02 19.74 5.56
N VAL A 616 12.26 19.20 6.74
CA VAL A 616 13.14 18.06 6.97
C VAL A 616 12.43 17.11 7.91
N ASN A 617 12.45 15.84 7.55
CA ASN A 617 11.93 14.76 8.36
C ASN A 617 13.00 13.68 8.53
N TYR A 618 13.27 13.30 9.78
CA TYR A 618 14.12 12.17 10.12
C TYR A 618 13.29 11.12 10.83
N THR A 619 13.37 9.87 10.39
CA THR A 619 12.75 8.73 11.07
C THR A 619 13.80 7.67 11.39
N TYR A 620 13.76 7.18 12.61
CA TYR A 620 14.49 6.00 13.06
C TYR A 620 13.49 4.90 13.39
N THR A 621 13.69 3.70 12.85
CA THR A 621 12.85 2.51 13.10
C THR A 621 13.74 1.31 13.36
N ASP A 622 13.63 0.69 14.52
CA ASP A 622 14.25 -0.59 14.85
C ASP A 622 13.15 -1.66 14.93
N ALA A 623 13.10 -2.53 13.93
CA ALA A 623 12.12 -3.61 13.82
C ALA A 623 12.85 -4.94 13.98
N THR A 624 12.47 -5.75 14.99
CA THR A 624 13.25 -6.92 15.40
C THR A 624 12.36 -8.09 15.82
N TYR A 625 12.81 -9.30 15.59
CA TYR A 625 12.27 -10.51 16.19
C TYR A 625 12.58 -10.53 17.70
N GLN A 626 11.61 -10.91 18.51
CA GLN A 626 11.78 -11.08 19.96
C GLN A 626 11.74 -12.56 20.36
N THR A 627 11.24 -13.42 19.49
CA THR A 627 11.21 -14.88 19.66
C THR A 627 12.07 -15.50 18.56
N GLY A 628 12.93 -16.45 18.94
CA GLY A 628 13.77 -17.18 17.99
C GLY A 628 13.05 -18.36 17.36
N TYR A 629 13.37 -18.66 16.11
CA TYR A 629 12.88 -19.83 15.38
C TYR A 629 13.91 -20.29 14.33
N VAL A 630 13.65 -21.44 13.73
CA VAL A 630 14.49 -22.01 12.66
C VAL A 630 13.62 -22.17 11.43
N GLU A 631 14.15 -21.80 10.29
CA GLU A 631 13.50 -21.95 9.00
C GLU A 631 14.49 -22.41 7.91
N SER A 632 13.96 -22.79 6.76
CA SER A 632 14.79 -23.03 5.58
C SER A 632 15.43 -21.73 5.10
N GLY A 633 16.70 -21.73 4.85
CA GLY A 633 17.41 -20.62 4.23
C GLY A 633 17.10 -20.45 2.73
N GLY A 634 16.35 -21.36 2.10
CA GLY A 634 16.04 -21.29 0.68
C GLY A 634 17.32 -21.18 -0.17
N SER A 635 17.45 -20.05 -0.87
CA SER A 635 18.66 -19.71 -1.64
C SER A 635 19.65 -18.81 -0.88
N ASN A 636 19.52 -18.65 0.44
CA ASN A 636 20.47 -17.89 1.25
C ASN A 636 21.84 -18.59 1.26
N PRO A 637 22.93 -17.92 0.82
CA PRO A 637 24.25 -18.57 0.69
C PRO A 637 24.92 -18.86 2.03
N ASP A 638 24.45 -18.26 3.13
CA ASP A 638 25.01 -18.41 4.47
C ASP A 638 24.14 -19.32 5.37
N ALA A 639 23.22 -20.10 4.77
CA ALA A 639 22.49 -21.15 5.46
C ALA A 639 23.45 -22.25 5.98
N ASP A 640 23.06 -22.93 7.03
CA ASP A 640 23.86 -24.01 7.64
C ASP A 640 23.99 -25.25 6.73
N ALA A 641 24.71 -26.27 7.18
CA ALA A 641 24.92 -27.48 6.41
C ALA A 641 23.63 -28.28 6.13
N ASN A 642 22.55 -28.01 6.83
CA ASN A 642 21.23 -28.59 6.61
C ASN A 642 20.34 -27.69 5.73
N GLY A 643 20.85 -26.54 5.27
CA GLY A 643 20.11 -25.55 4.51
C GLY A 643 19.21 -24.66 5.35
N ASN A 644 19.38 -24.59 6.66
CA ASN A 644 18.55 -23.79 7.57
C ASN A 644 19.24 -22.49 7.98
N ILE A 645 18.43 -21.49 8.36
CA ILE A 645 18.84 -20.29 9.07
C ILE A 645 18.18 -20.27 10.46
N THR A 646 18.87 -19.72 11.45
CA THR A 646 18.38 -19.63 12.83
C THR A 646 18.17 -18.16 13.19
N VAL A 647 16.93 -17.75 13.25
CA VAL A 647 16.52 -16.41 13.71
C VAL A 647 16.62 -16.33 15.22
N ARG A 648 17.18 -15.24 15.73
CA ARG A 648 17.39 -15.01 17.18
C ARG A 648 16.70 -13.74 17.63
N PRO A 649 16.33 -13.66 18.90
CA PRO A 649 15.86 -12.39 19.48
C PRO A 649 16.89 -11.27 19.23
N GLY A 650 16.41 -10.15 18.66
CA GLY A 650 17.23 -9.01 18.27
C GLY A 650 17.64 -8.98 16.79
N ASP A 651 17.43 -10.06 16.03
CA ASP A 651 17.61 -10.02 14.57
C ASP A 651 16.55 -9.08 13.96
N ALA A 652 17.00 -8.24 13.00
CA ALA A 652 16.16 -7.24 12.40
C ALA A 652 15.19 -7.86 11.36
N LEU A 653 13.98 -7.35 11.30
CA LEU A 653 13.04 -7.72 10.25
C LEU A 653 13.57 -7.24 8.88
N PRO A 654 13.46 -8.07 7.83
CA PRO A 654 13.82 -7.68 6.47
C PRO A 654 12.99 -6.51 5.93
N GLY A 655 13.53 -5.78 4.95
CA GLY A 655 12.82 -4.70 4.27
C GLY A 655 12.68 -3.39 5.08
N VAL A 656 13.14 -3.34 6.33
CA VAL A 656 13.00 -2.15 7.19
C VAL A 656 14.33 -1.42 7.35
N PRO A 657 14.50 -0.23 6.73
CA PRO A 657 15.70 0.59 6.93
C PRO A 657 15.65 1.30 8.29
N ARG A 658 16.76 1.27 9.04
CA ARG A 658 16.81 1.89 10.37
C ARG A 658 16.73 3.41 10.37
N SER A 659 17.22 4.08 9.33
CA SER A 659 17.27 5.53 9.28
C SER A 659 16.83 6.04 7.91
N VAL A 660 15.89 6.98 7.91
CA VAL A 660 15.38 7.66 6.72
C VAL A 660 15.40 9.17 6.98
N ILE A 661 15.96 9.93 6.04
CA ILE A 661 15.91 11.39 6.04
C ILE A 661 15.21 11.82 4.76
N LYS A 662 14.20 12.68 4.88
CA LYS A 662 13.50 13.30 3.77
C LYS A 662 13.57 14.81 3.92
N PHE A 663 13.70 15.51 2.81
CA PHE A 663 13.68 16.97 2.83
C PHE A 663 13.05 17.51 1.55
N GLY A 664 12.49 18.70 1.64
CA GLY A 664 11.99 19.47 0.52
C GLY A 664 12.19 20.95 0.73
N LEU A 665 12.39 21.65 -0.38
CA LEU A 665 12.52 23.10 -0.44
C LEU A 665 11.80 23.61 -1.68
N ASP A 666 10.79 24.44 -1.50
CA ASP A 666 10.02 25.07 -2.57
C ASP A 666 10.18 26.59 -2.51
N GLY A 667 10.31 27.22 -3.66
CA GLY A 667 10.49 28.65 -3.76
C GLY A 667 9.65 29.31 -4.84
N VAL A 668 9.07 30.47 -4.52
CA VAL A 668 8.45 31.40 -5.47
C VAL A 668 9.54 32.27 -6.06
N ILE A 669 10.10 31.87 -7.20
CA ILE A 669 11.23 32.57 -7.87
C ILE A 669 10.72 33.89 -8.47
N THR A 670 9.60 33.83 -9.18
CA THR A 670 8.84 35.00 -9.65
C THR A 670 7.35 34.78 -9.39
N GLN A 671 6.49 35.73 -9.75
CA GLN A 671 5.04 35.54 -9.63
C GLN A 671 4.50 34.39 -10.52
N ALA A 672 5.23 34.06 -11.59
CA ALA A 672 4.85 33.02 -12.53
C ALA A 672 5.69 31.74 -12.38
N LEU A 673 6.88 31.80 -11.81
CA LEU A 673 7.83 30.68 -11.72
C LEU A 673 7.98 30.19 -10.29
N HIS A 674 7.63 28.94 -10.05
CA HIS A 674 7.88 28.20 -8.83
C HIS A 674 8.87 27.08 -9.14
N ALA A 675 9.78 26.80 -8.22
CA ALA A 675 10.73 25.70 -8.35
C ALA A 675 11.04 25.09 -6.99
N GLY A 676 11.30 23.81 -6.98
CA GLY A 676 11.62 23.09 -5.77
C GLY A 676 12.59 21.94 -5.99
N ILE A 677 13.05 21.42 -4.88
CA ILE A 677 13.93 20.27 -4.75
C ILE A 677 13.44 19.44 -3.59
N ASP A 678 13.43 18.15 -3.76
CA ASP A 678 13.23 17.19 -2.69
C ASP A 678 14.27 16.08 -2.77
N GLY A 679 14.43 15.36 -1.67
CA GLY A 679 15.34 14.25 -1.64
C GLY A 679 15.16 13.36 -0.43
N GLN A 680 15.70 12.16 -0.58
CA GLN A 680 15.61 11.12 0.43
C GLN A 680 16.96 10.42 0.59
N TYR A 681 17.35 10.22 1.86
CA TYR A 681 18.38 9.27 2.26
C TYR A 681 17.72 8.11 2.99
N GLN A 682 18.09 6.89 2.63
CA GLN A 682 17.69 5.66 3.29
C GLN A 682 18.91 4.83 3.63
N SER A 683 18.99 4.32 4.88
CA SER A 683 20.03 3.39 5.28
C SER A 683 19.83 2.02 4.65
N GLY A 684 20.85 1.17 4.66
CA GLY A 684 20.74 -0.22 4.20
C GLY A 684 19.80 -1.06 5.08
N GLN A 685 19.14 -2.04 4.45
CA GLN A 685 18.17 -2.98 5.06
C GLN A 685 18.58 -4.44 4.79
N TYR A 686 18.08 -5.39 5.60
CA TYR A 686 18.29 -6.81 5.34
C TYR A 686 17.37 -7.30 4.21
N LEU A 687 17.79 -8.36 3.54
CA LEU A 687 17.08 -8.96 2.42
C LEU A 687 15.95 -9.85 2.95
N PHE A 688 14.86 -9.95 2.21
CA PHE A 688 13.86 -10.99 2.43
C PHE A 688 14.45 -12.37 2.14
N GLY A 689 14.25 -13.34 3.04
CA GLY A 689 14.97 -14.61 3.06
C GLY A 689 16.27 -14.58 3.86
N ASP A 690 16.55 -13.47 4.57
CA ASP A 690 17.70 -13.33 5.49
C ASP A 690 17.22 -12.86 6.88
N GLU A 691 16.20 -13.50 7.39
CA GLU A 691 15.58 -13.20 8.69
C GLU A 691 16.56 -13.36 9.85
N ALA A 692 17.59 -14.19 9.66
CA ALA A 692 18.70 -14.38 10.60
C ALA A 692 19.86 -13.38 10.45
N ASN A 693 19.75 -12.40 9.54
CA ASN A 693 20.72 -11.32 9.33
C ASN A 693 22.15 -11.78 9.00
N LEU A 694 22.29 -12.84 8.25
CA LEU A 694 23.58 -13.48 7.95
C LEU A 694 24.34 -12.79 6.83
N THR A 695 23.63 -12.24 5.85
CA THR A 695 24.22 -11.67 4.64
C THR A 695 24.40 -10.14 4.72
N PRO A 696 25.27 -9.56 3.87
CA PRO A 696 25.36 -8.09 3.79
C PRO A 696 24.03 -7.45 3.39
N ARG A 697 23.69 -6.36 4.04
CA ARG A 697 22.48 -5.57 3.77
C ARG A 697 22.41 -5.09 2.32
N LEU A 698 21.19 -4.88 1.82
CA LEU A 698 20.94 -4.06 0.65
C LEU A 698 21.55 -2.66 0.90
N PRO A 699 22.34 -2.11 -0.03
CA PRO A 699 23.00 -0.83 0.20
C PRO A 699 21.99 0.31 0.39
N GLY A 700 22.28 1.21 1.34
CA GLY A 700 21.54 2.46 1.47
C GLY A 700 21.81 3.40 0.29
N TYR A 701 20.93 4.38 0.10
CA TYR A 701 21.02 5.31 -1.02
C TYR A 701 20.63 6.74 -0.63
N PHE A 702 21.02 7.67 -1.50
CA PHE A 702 20.55 9.05 -1.52
C PHE A 702 20.06 9.38 -2.93
N VAL A 703 18.82 9.86 -3.04
CA VAL A 703 18.22 10.31 -4.28
C VAL A 703 17.66 11.71 -4.13
N MET A 704 17.64 12.47 -5.21
CA MET A 704 17.20 13.86 -5.24
C MET A 704 16.42 14.12 -6.51
N ASN A 705 15.35 14.91 -6.42
CA ASN A 705 14.49 15.31 -7.52
C ASN A 705 14.45 16.85 -7.62
N LEU A 706 14.12 17.34 -8.81
CA LEU A 706 13.88 18.76 -9.07
C LEU A 706 12.51 18.89 -9.71
N HIS A 707 11.73 19.88 -9.32
CA HIS A 707 10.45 20.18 -9.93
C HIS A 707 10.24 21.67 -10.13
N GLY A 708 9.33 22.03 -11.02
CA GLY A 708 8.96 23.42 -11.22
C GLY A 708 7.71 23.60 -12.01
N THR A 709 7.05 24.73 -11.77
CA THR A 709 5.84 25.13 -12.46
C THR A 709 5.97 26.55 -13.00
N TYR A 710 5.38 26.82 -14.17
CA TYR A 710 5.37 28.13 -14.79
C TYR A 710 3.95 28.51 -15.22
N ASP A 711 3.38 29.52 -14.56
CA ASP A 711 2.06 30.06 -14.88
C ASP A 711 2.13 31.00 -16.08
N ILE A 712 1.76 30.53 -17.27
CA ILE A 712 1.66 31.37 -18.48
C ILE A 712 0.49 32.35 -18.33
N THR A 713 -0.62 31.85 -17.79
CA THR A 713 -1.82 32.62 -17.41
C THR A 713 -2.39 32.03 -16.13
N GLN A 714 -3.38 32.67 -15.53
CA GLN A 714 -4.10 32.08 -14.39
C GLN A 714 -4.80 30.73 -14.70
N TRP A 715 -4.96 30.37 -15.96
CA TRP A 715 -5.65 29.16 -16.42
C TRP A 715 -4.75 28.14 -17.09
N PHE A 716 -3.53 28.55 -17.48
CA PHE A 716 -2.60 27.70 -18.21
C PHE A 716 -1.23 27.70 -17.54
N GLN A 717 -0.83 26.53 -17.06
CA GLN A 717 0.42 26.28 -16.35
C GLN A 717 1.22 25.21 -17.08
N LEU A 718 2.53 25.40 -17.18
CA LEU A 718 3.49 24.34 -17.53
C LEU A 718 4.08 23.79 -16.22
N PHE A 719 4.38 22.50 -16.22
CA PHE A 719 5.14 21.88 -15.14
C PHE A 719 6.21 20.93 -15.70
N ALA A 720 7.26 20.74 -14.91
CA ALA A 720 8.34 19.81 -15.25
C ALA A 720 8.90 19.22 -13.94
N ASP A 721 9.29 17.95 -14.04
CA ASP A 721 9.89 17.17 -12.98
C ASP A 721 11.11 16.41 -13.50
N VAL A 722 12.17 16.35 -12.72
CA VAL A 722 13.39 15.58 -12.99
C VAL A 722 13.64 14.67 -11.82
N LYS A 723 13.33 13.39 -11.99
CA LYS A 723 13.52 12.35 -10.99
C LYS A 723 14.94 11.81 -11.01
N ASN A 724 15.49 11.50 -9.82
CA ASN A 724 16.85 10.98 -9.66
C ASN A 724 17.92 11.83 -10.40
N VAL A 725 17.96 13.14 -10.12
CA VAL A 725 18.82 14.10 -10.83
C VAL A 725 20.33 13.76 -10.77
N LEU A 726 20.74 12.97 -9.79
CA LEU A 726 22.11 12.50 -9.61
C LEU A 726 22.42 11.22 -10.40
N ASP A 727 21.43 10.69 -11.15
CA ASP A 727 21.49 9.42 -11.88
C ASP A 727 22.06 8.28 -11.00
N ARG A 728 21.58 8.21 -9.76
CA ARG A 728 22.07 7.24 -8.79
C ARG A 728 21.50 5.86 -9.13
N ARG A 729 22.36 4.87 -9.32
CA ARG A 729 21.95 3.46 -9.35
C ARG A 729 21.70 3.00 -7.92
N TYR A 730 20.47 2.61 -7.59
CA TYR A 730 20.10 2.15 -6.27
C TYR A 730 19.01 1.08 -6.33
N TYR A 731 18.82 0.38 -5.22
CA TYR A 731 17.91 -0.75 -5.11
C TYR A 731 16.90 -0.48 -4.01
N THR A 732 15.64 -0.84 -4.25
CA THR A 732 14.54 -0.65 -3.30
C THR A 732 14.20 -1.96 -2.58
N TYR A 733 14.39 -3.11 -3.20
CA TYR A 733 14.05 -4.43 -2.66
C TYR A 733 15.19 -5.42 -2.90
N GLY A 734 15.36 -6.38 -1.98
CA GLY A 734 16.35 -7.44 -2.09
C GLY A 734 15.85 -8.76 -1.53
N THR A 735 16.18 -9.85 -2.24
CA THR A 735 15.88 -11.23 -1.86
C THR A 735 16.96 -12.16 -2.43
N PHE A 736 16.73 -13.46 -2.40
CA PHE A 736 17.57 -14.47 -3.01
C PHE A 736 16.85 -15.18 -4.15
N SER A 737 17.58 -15.58 -5.17
CA SER A 737 17.08 -16.36 -6.31
C SER A 737 17.97 -17.58 -6.55
N PRO A 738 17.43 -18.69 -7.05
CA PRO A 738 18.21 -19.91 -7.34
C PRO A 738 19.07 -19.74 -8.61
N THR A 739 20.04 -18.83 -8.56
CA THR A 739 20.86 -18.40 -9.70
C THR A 739 21.63 -19.55 -10.36
N THR A 740 22.03 -20.56 -9.56
CA THR A 740 22.81 -21.71 -10.05
C THR A 740 21.97 -22.75 -10.78
N SER A 741 20.67 -22.80 -10.56
CA SER A 741 19.75 -23.73 -11.23
C SER A 741 19.19 -23.20 -12.56
N VAL A 742 19.54 -21.95 -12.93
CA VAL A 742 19.01 -21.28 -14.13
C VAL A 742 20.17 -20.75 -14.98
N PHE A 743 20.28 -21.17 -16.24
CA PHE A 743 21.29 -20.64 -17.15
C PHE A 743 20.97 -19.18 -17.55
N LEU A 744 21.90 -18.27 -17.31
CA LEU A 744 21.81 -16.84 -17.63
C LEU A 744 22.74 -16.53 -18.80
N ALA A 745 22.21 -16.34 -20.02
CA ALA A 745 23.04 -16.11 -21.20
C ALA A 745 23.89 -14.83 -21.10
N GLN A 746 23.34 -13.77 -20.44
CA GLN A 746 24.06 -12.50 -20.24
C GLN A 746 25.10 -12.59 -19.11
N ALA A 747 24.94 -13.53 -18.16
CA ALA A 747 25.81 -13.75 -17.01
C ALA A 747 26.06 -15.23 -16.77
N PRO A 748 26.75 -15.97 -17.70
CA PRO A 748 26.81 -17.42 -17.67
C PRO A 748 27.59 -17.99 -16.47
N ASN A 749 28.38 -17.18 -15.77
CA ASN A 749 29.12 -17.54 -14.57
C ASN A 749 28.49 -16.96 -13.28
N ALA A 750 27.24 -16.56 -13.31
CA ALA A 750 26.57 -16.06 -12.13
C ALA A 750 26.38 -17.16 -11.09
N THR A 751 26.82 -16.88 -9.85
CA THR A 751 26.74 -17.80 -8.71
C THR A 751 26.18 -17.11 -7.47
N ASN A 752 26.09 -15.76 -7.47
CA ASN A 752 25.59 -15.00 -6.35
C ASN A 752 24.04 -15.01 -6.37
N PRO A 753 23.38 -15.61 -5.37
CA PRO A 753 21.92 -15.69 -5.34
C PRO A 753 21.25 -14.38 -4.95
N ARG A 754 21.98 -13.36 -4.47
CA ARG A 754 21.41 -12.07 -4.09
C ARG A 754 20.77 -11.40 -5.30
N SER A 755 19.48 -11.14 -5.21
CA SER A 755 18.65 -10.60 -6.27
C SER A 755 17.99 -9.31 -5.82
N PHE A 756 18.04 -8.29 -6.67
CA PHE A 756 17.61 -6.93 -6.30
C PHE A 756 16.62 -6.37 -7.29
N SER A 757 15.74 -5.52 -6.79
CA SER A 757 14.89 -4.65 -7.61
C SER A 757 15.59 -3.31 -7.80
N LEU A 758 15.95 -3.01 -9.04
CA LEU A 758 16.66 -1.79 -9.41
C LEU A 758 15.66 -0.67 -9.66
N ALA A 759 15.86 0.48 -8.99
CA ALA A 759 15.03 1.67 -9.14
C ALA A 759 15.25 2.38 -10.49
N GLU A 760 14.33 3.28 -10.83
CA GLU A 760 14.38 4.05 -12.08
C GLU A 760 15.63 4.95 -12.12
N PRO A 761 16.33 5.01 -13.28
CA PRO A 761 17.43 5.95 -13.49
C PRO A 761 16.91 7.40 -13.68
N LEU A 762 17.81 8.34 -13.98
CA LEU A 762 17.45 9.72 -14.29
C LEU A 762 16.30 9.79 -15.30
N GLY A 763 15.21 10.46 -14.94
CA GLY A 763 14.03 10.65 -15.77
C GLY A 763 13.61 12.12 -15.85
N PHE A 764 13.17 12.56 -17.03
CA PHE A 764 12.61 13.89 -17.27
C PHE A 764 11.14 13.76 -17.63
N PHE A 765 10.29 14.50 -16.95
CA PHE A 765 8.86 14.54 -17.18
C PHE A 765 8.40 15.99 -17.30
N GLY A 766 7.31 16.22 -18.01
CA GLY A 766 6.74 17.55 -18.11
C GLY A 766 5.35 17.51 -18.69
N GLY A 767 4.61 18.57 -18.46
CA GLY A 767 3.22 18.63 -18.88
C GLY A 767 2.62 20.01 -18.85
N VAL A 768 1.34 20.02 -19.16
CA VAL A 768 0.50 21.21 -19.18
C VAL A 768 -0.72 20.97 -18.30
N ARG A 769 -1.12 22.02 -17.58
CA ARG A 769 -2.32 22.06 -16.77
C ARG A 769 -3.21 23.20 -17.24
N VAL A 770 -4.47 22.89 -17.46
CA VAL A 770 -5.51 23.88 -17.79
C VAL A 770 -6.56 23.87 -16.69
N LYS A 771 -6.85 25.05 -16.13
CA LYS A 771 -7.93 25.26 -15.14
C LYS A 771 -9.06 26.06 -15.79
N PHE A 772 -10.31 25.73 -15.49
CA PHE A 772 -11.49 26.37 -16.11
C PHE A 772 -12.72 26.38 -15.21
#